data_a4d23870b80366a227c3a9d0c54be5f3
#
_entry.id   a4d23870b80366a227c3a9d0c54be5f3
#
_cell.length_a   1.000
_cell.length_b   1.000
_cell.length_c   1.000
_cell.angle_alpha   90.00
_cell.angle_beta   90.00
_cell.angle_gamma   90.00
#
_symmetry.space_group_name_H-M   'P 1'
#
loop_
_entity.id
_entity.type
_entity.pdbx_description
1 polymer ?
#
loop_
_entity_poly.entity_id
_entity_poly.type
_entity_poly.pdbx_seq_one_letter_code
_entity_poly.pdbx_strand_id
1 'polypeptide(L)'
;MPQRQNAHVQFFALIALAIVPWLTGCGITLGDPSSITAISSPSSTLRVNQQIQLVTHSQFDGGTLALYVNGVLGGNSELGTISNTGLYTAPAIVPVPNNVTITSVATAHPSYPHGSAALAIWNPIPIIATVNPAGFAEGTTQVQVSGSQFVYGAQVLWNGKAVETTYVSGTQLEAIIPAPNPGTYPLLVSNPDPGSANSKTLSVPVAPGQVKLMLEPYNGTDVRVNNSLNLPLTVTGTNNTGVTLQVNGIAGGNSTVGTAVSNSDGSITYQAPATVPTPNNVVTLTVTSVDNPAVSISQNISVLNPIPILTSASPMNFNPGPPATTVVLTGQSFINGAQVLMNGAAVPTTFNSGTQLTAGVSPTEAGNLDLQVLNPSPGPATSADLIATVNGTPPVPVVSPQDASRFLDEATFGATDGDIHHLSMIGYQAWLNEQFALPQTTMEPGVEQALIVNNQTPCATGDVKCYGALFQQNSQGQVYVENAFWQQSLTAQDQLRQRVVYSLHEMLVISMASTNVENMPRGAAQYYDMLGADAFGNFRQLLQDVTLNPMMGEWLSTQGNDKGNATTDPDENYAREVMQLFTIGLYQLNDDGTQKLDGTGQPIPTYSNVDVTGLAKVFTGFSWNVPGNTSDSAWSNCCIYVGPGFGEDLLPMQSYPSHHSTLEKDFLGVTIPAQGSPDPTGDLKIALDTLFNHPNLPAFFSRQMIRHLVTSNPSPAYVSRVAAVFKDNGQGVRGDLKAVITAILTDTEARDTATDVSNPQFGKVREALLRYAHWARAFTAQSRTGGYWEGSTEDPIWGLAQMSLRSPTVFNWFAPGYVPPATSIEQAGLTAPEMQMTNVTSVVGYLNYMQTAVGSDANNGFDIFSSYAAEMNLASNPGALLDRVNLLLMAGEMDSTLYSQILSAVSAIPIPTGDQNAINAALAARVKTAIFLTMASPSYCAQY
;
A
#
# COMPACT_ATOMS: atom_id res chain seq x y z
N MET A 1 -37.36 -8.25 -18.14
CA MET A 1 -37.65 -9.18 -19.27
C MET A 1 -36.57 -8.99 -20.33
N PRO A 2 -36.02 -10.01 -20.93
CA PRO A 2 -35.85 -11.40 -20.48
C PRO A 2 -34.37 -11.86 -20.44
N GLN A 3 -34.09 -12.79 -19.57
CA GLN A 3 -33.34 -14.05 -19.71
C GLN A 3 -32.59 -14.33 -21.04
N ARG A 4 -31.28 -14.66 -20.89
CA ARG A 4 -30.60 -15.81 -21.52
C ARG A 4 -29.43 -16.16 -20.58
N GLN A 5 -29.56 -17.12 -19.72
CA GLN A 5 -29.32 -18.57 -19.86
C GLN A 5 -27.89 -18.95 -20.25
N ASN A 6 -27.26 -19.52 -19.23
CA ASN A 6 -26.13 -20.42 -19.21
C ASN A 6 -26.12 -21.46 -20.32
N ALA A 7 -24.99 -21.67 -20.94
CA ALA A 7 -24.53 -22.93 -21.48
C ALA A 7 -23.01 -22.89 -21.57
N HIS A 8 -22.37 -23.75 -20.83
CA HIS A 8 -21.13 -24.47 -21.07
C HIS A 8 -20.35 -24.73 -19.77
N VAL A 9 -20.85 -25.66 -18.96
CA VAL A 9 -20.00 -26.60 -18.19
C VAL A 9 -20.83 -27.87 -18.00
N GLN A 10 -20.87 -28.72 -19.01
CA GLN A 10 -21.23 -30.12 -18.90
C GLN A 10 -20.60 -30.88 -20.06
N PHE A 11 -19.38 -31.30 -19.88
CA PHE A 11 -18.82 -32.44 -20.61
C PHE A 11 -17.63 -32.94 -19.79
N PHE A 12 -17.87 -33.98 -19.03
CA PHE A 12 -16.98 -35.05 -18.59
C PHE A 12 -17.57 -35.70 -17.33
N ALA A 13 -18.70 -36.41 -17.53
CA ALA A 13 -19.13 -37.42 -16.60
C ALA A 13 -20.16 -38.33 -17.29
N LEU A 14 -19.66 -39.22 -18.12
CA LEU A 14 -20.45 -40.37 -18.61
C LEU A 14 -19.48 -41.30 -19.31
N ILE A 15 -18.96 -42.27 -18.59
CA ILE A 15 -18.59 -43.63 -18.99
C ILE A 15 -18.12 -44.32 -17.71
N ALA A 16 -19.02 -44.99 -17.05
CA ALA A 16 -18.82 -46.19 -16.26
C ALA A 16 -20.11 -46.52 -15.49
N LEU A 17 -21.15 -46.91 -16.26
CA LEU A 17 -22.28 -47.61 -15.67
C LEU A 17 -22.57 -48.76 -16.62
N ALA A 18 -22.10 -49.90 -16.29
CA ALA A 18 -22.66 -51.25 -16.55
C ALA A 18 -21.64 -52.27 -16.12
N ILE A 19 -21.87 -52.91 -15.06
CA ILE A 19 -22.17 -54.34 -14.92
C ILE A 19 -22.04 -54.68 -13.46
N VAL A 20 -23.18 -54.81 -12.80
CA VAL A 20 -23.36 -55.69 -11.66
C VAL A 20 -23.85 -56.98 -12.30
N PRO A 21 -23.32 -58.18 -11.92
CA PRO A 21 -24.13 -58.97 -11.01
C PRO A 21 -23.32 -59.73 -9.95
N TRP A 22 -23.91 -59.81 -8.73
CA TRP A 22 -24.00 -60.96 -7.86
C TRP A 22 -22.88 -61.99 -7.87
N LEU A 23 -22.15 -62.07 -6.74
CA LEU A 23 -21.97 -63.34 -6.04
C LEU A 23 -21.48 -63.06 -4.63
N THR A 24 -22.40 -63.20 -3.66
CA THR A 24 -22.06 -63.62 -2.33
C THR A 24 -21.22 -64.89 -2.42
N GLY A 25 -19.96 -64.74 -2.03
CA GLY A 25 -19.06 -65.88 -1.98
C GLY A 25 -17.90 -65.47 -1.06
N CYS A 26 -17.88 -66.13 0.10
CA CYS A 26 -16.72 -66.29 0.95
C CYS A 26 -15.48 -66.48 0.05
N GLY A 27 -14.74 -65.39 -0.25
CA GLY A 27 -13.53 -65.48 -1.02
C GLY A 27 -12.39 -65.97 -0.14
N ILE A 28 -12.35 -67.27 0.02
CA ILE A 28 -11.09 -67.97 0.29
C ILE A 28 -10.26 -67.71 -0.96
N THR A 29 -9.37 -66.70 -0.97
CA THR A 29 -8.26 -66.77 -1.86
C THR A 29 -7.42 -67.96 -1.42
N LEU A 30 -7.63 -69.08 -2.11
CA LEU A 30 -6.64 -70.11 -2.09
C LEU A 30 -5.34 -69.49 -2.43
N GLY A 31 -4.42 -69.45 -1.48
CA GLY A 31 -3.03 -68.98 -1.71
C GLY A 31 -2.49 -69.75 -2.90
N ASP A 32 -1.59 -69.08 -3.61
CA ASP A 32 -0.80 -69.65 -4.69
C ASP A 32 -0.61 -71.20 -4.41
N PRO A 33 -0.99 -72.07 -5.35
CA PRO A 33 -0.87 -73.54 -5.13
C PRO A 33 0.54 -74.03 -4.82
N SER A 34 1.53 -73.07 -4.85
CA SER A 34 2.91 -73.33 -4.44
C SER A 34 3.19 -73.01 -2.95
N SER A 35 2.27 -72.42 -2.16
CA SER A 35 2.47 -72.09 -0.76
C SER A 35 2.02 -73.18 0.22
N ILE A 36 2.91 -73.56 1.14
CA ILE A 36 2.70 -74.61 2.14
C ILE A 36 2.03 -74.07 3.40
N THR A 37 2.09 -72.75 3.62
CA THR A 37 1.36 -72.06 4.70
C THR A 37 0.44 -71.01 4.10
N ALA A 38 -0.76 -70.89 4.66
CA ALA A 38 -1.67 -69.81 4.27
C ALA A 38 -2.04 -68.98 5.49
N ILE A 39 -2.18 -67.64 5.28
CA ILE A 39 -2.69 -66.72 6.28
C ILE A 39 -3.71 -65.81 5.59
N SER A 40 -4.85 -65.65 6.19
CA SER A 40 -5.87 -64.73 5.70
C SER A 40 -6.38 -63.80 6.81
N SER A 41 -6.75 -62.60 6.43
CA SER A 41 -7.30 -61.56 7.31
C SER A 41 -8.77 -61.33 6.96
N PRO A 42 -9.67 -61.24 7.93
CA PRO A 42 -11.08 -60.89 7.69
C PRO A 42 -11.27 -59.43 7.28
N SER A 43 -10.23 -58.62 7.39
CA SER A 43 -10.21 -57.23 6.92
C SER A 43 -8.81 -56.87 6.42
N SER A 44 -8.72 -56.03 5.42
CA SER A 44 -7.47 -55.48 4.91
C SER A 44 -7.06 -54.20 5.65
N THR A 45 -7.85 -53.69 6.57
CA THR A 45 -7.61 -52.43 7.32
C THR A 45 -7.88 -52.60 8.80
N LEU A 46 -7.09 -51.95 9.63
CA LEU A 46 -7.23 -51.98 11.08
C LEU A 46 -6.80 -50.60 11.65
N ARG A 47 -7.51 -50.11 12.64
CA ARG A 47 -7.06 -48.89 13.30
C ARG A 47 -6.05 -49.19 14.40
N VAL A 48 -5.23 -48.22 14.75
CA VAL A 48 -4.27 -48.31 15.86
C VAL A 48 -4.94 -48.83 17.14
N ASN A 49 -4.21 -49.63 17.92
CA ASN A 49 -4.68 -50.31 19.13
C ASN A 49 -5.82 -51.32 18.96
N GLN A 50 -6.31 -51.54 17.77
CA GLN A 50 -7.31 -52.59 17.53
C GLN A 50 -6.67 -53.96 17.31
N GLN A 51 -7.45 -54.97 17.49
CA GLN A 51 -7.05 -56.38 17.31
C GLN A 51 -7.85 -57.04 16.18
N ILE A 52 -7.17 -57.91 15.45
CA ILE A 52 -7.80 -58.74 14.43
C ILE A 52 -7.27 -60.15 14.52
N GLN A 53 -8.21 -61.13 14.49
CA GLN A 53 -7.85 -62.53 14.46
C GLN A 53 -7.60 -62.96 13.01
N LEU A 54 -6.36 -63.33 12.70
CA LEU A 54 -5.98 -63.90 11.42
C LEU A 54 -6.16 -65.40 11.45
N VAL A 55 -6.62 -65.99 10.35
CA VAL A 55 -6.74 -67.40 10.20
C VAL A 55 -5.48 -67.98 9.54
N THR A 56 -4.79 -68.86 10.23
CA THR A 56 -3.55 -69.46 9.76
C THR A 56 -3.82 -70.96 9.45
N HIS A 57 -3.29 -71.44 8.33
CA HIS A 57 -3.39 -72.83 7.89
C HIS A 57 -2.00 -73.34 7.54
N SER A 58 -1.70 -74.57 7.96
CA SER A 58 -0.55 -75.34 7.56
C SER A 58 -0.96 -76.63 6.93
N GLN A 59 -0.32 -77.00 5.87
CA GLN A 59 -0.56 -78.30 5.20
C GLN A 59 0.14 -79.46 5.93
N PHE A 60 0.87 -79.18 7.01
CA PHE A 60 1.54 -80.25 7.82
C PHE A 60 0.79 -80.47 9.11
N ASP A 61 0.41 -81.79 9.35
CA ASP A 61 -0.18 -82.23 10.62
C ASP A 61 0.88 -82.03 11.75
N GLY A 62 0.50 -81.23 12.73
CA GLY A 62 1.34 -80.92 13.92
C GLY A 62 2.44 -79.90 13.79
N GLY A 63 2.56 -79.17 12.65
CA GLY A 63 3.55 -78.12 12.44
C GLY A 63 3.22 -76.83 13.17
N THR A 64 4.12 -76.39 14.04
CA THR A 64 4.02 -75.03 14.62
C THR A 64 4.36 -73.97 13.56
N LEU A 65 3.59 -72.88 13.53
CA LEU A 65 3.85 -71.69 12.67
C LEU A 65 4.56 -70.63 13.45
N ALA A 66 5.61 -70.07 12.90
CA ALA A 66 6.20 -68.78 13.29
C ALA A 66 5.56 -67.66 12.51
N LEU A 67 5.02 -66.68 13.22
CA LEU A 67 4.38 -65.49 12.62
C LEU A 67 5.26 -64.29 12.72
N TYR A 68 5.44 -63.60 11.60
CA TYR A 68 6.28 -62.41 11.50
C TYR A 68 5.42 -61.24 11.08
N VAL A 69 5.78 -60.05 11.58
CA VAL A 69 5.23 -58.75 11.15
C VAL A 69 6.35 -57.95 10.50
N ASN A 70 6.26 -57.70 9.19
CA ASN A 70 7.33 -57.09 8.38
C ASN A 70 8.70 -57.74 8.64
N GLY A 71 8.76 -59.08 8.75
CA GLY A 71 9.99 -59.82 8.98
C GLY A 71 10.45 -59.91 10.45
N VAL A 72 9.74 -59.30 11.40
CA VAL A 72 10.02 -59.36 12.84
C VAL A 72 9.15 -60.47 13.45
N LEU A 73 9.78 -61.47 14.09
CA LEU A 73 9.09 -62.59 14.76
C LEU A 73 8.23 -62.07 15.90
N GLY A 74 6.90 -62.34 15.86
CA GLY A 74 5.94 -61.84 16.83
C GLY A 74 5.63 -60.35 16.74
N GLY A 75 6.33 -59.59 15.84
CA GLY A 75 6.22 -58.14 15.73
C GLY A 75 6.92 -57.37 16.86
N ASN A 76 6.63 -56.08 16.92
CA ASN A 76 7.14 -55.17 17.97
C ASN A 76 6.15 -54.02 18.22
N SER A 77 6.50 -53.11 19.12
CA SER A 77 5.66 -51.94 19.45
C SER A 77 5.42 -50.98 18.28
N GLU A 78 6.30 -50.93 17.28
CA GLU A 78 6.21 -50.01 16.14
C GLU A 78 5.37 -50.59 14.99
N LEU A 79 5.42 -51.90 14.78
CA LEU A 79 4.74 -52.61 13.72
C LEU A 79 3.46 -53.32 14.19
N GLY A 80 3.19 -53.36 15.49
CA GLY A 80 2.18 -54.20 16.13
C GLY A 80 2.74 -55.58 16.46
N THR A 81 2.00 -56.31 17.23
CA THR A 81 2.38 -57.64 17.70
C THR A 81 1.40 -58.69 17.27
N ILE A 82 1.89 -59.93 17.02
CA ILE A 82 1.05 -61.07 16.70
C ILE A 82 1.32 -62.24 17.62
N SER A 83 0.25 -62.83 18.20
CA SER A 83 0.36 -64.02 19.04
C SER A 83 0.54 -65.29 18.19
N ASN A 84 0.99 -66.34 18.82
CA ASN A 84 1.10 -67.66 18.18
C ASN A 84 -0.25 -68.25 17.67
N THR A 85 -1.37 -67.70 18.15
CA THR A 85 -2.72 -68.09 17.73
C THR A 85 -3.24 -67.22 16.57
N GLY A 86 -2.43 -66.28 16.04
CA GLY A 86 -2.77 -65.37 14.94
C GLY A 86 -3.56 -64.12 15.33
N LEU A 87 -3.61 -63.79 16.64
CA LEU A 87 -4.22 -62.54 17.06
C LEU A 87 -3.21 -61.43 16.85
N TYR A 88 -3.43 -60.55 15.88
CA TYR A 88 -2.62 -59.36 15.63
C TYR A 88 -3.22 -58.17 16.36
N THR A 89 -2.35 -57.43 17.07
CA THR A 89 -2.68 -56.16 17.73
C THR A 89 -1.91 -55.06 17.00
N ALA A 90 -2.65 -54.07 16.44
CA ALA A 90 -2.05 -52.91 15.77
C ALA A 90 -1.28 -52.07 16.75
N PRO A 91 -0.20 -51.39 16.29
CA PRO A 91 0.61 -50.51 17.13
C PRO A 91 -0.20 -49.30 17.61
N ALA A 92 0.32 -48.62 18.64
CA ALA A 92 -0.30 -47.41 19.17
C ALA A 92 -0.22 -46.21 18.23
N ILE A 93 0.72 -46.20 17.30
CA ILE A 93 0.95 -45.16 16.30
C ILE A 93 0.97 -45.82 14.92
N VAL A 94 0.43 -45.13 13.92
CA VAL A 94 0.46 -45.63 12.54
C VAL A 94 1.90 -45.78 12.07
N PRO A 95 2.34 -46.97 11.62
CA PRO A 95 3.71 -47.15 11.13
C PRO A 95 3.93 -46.42 9.77
N VAL A 96 5.17 -46.18 9.45
CA VAL A 96 5.55 -45.59 8.15
C VAL A 96 6.45 -46.59 7.40
N PRO A 97 5.97 -47.11 6.27
CA PRO A 97 4.64 -46.94 5.65
C PRO A 97 3.49 -47.60 6.49
N ASN A 98 2.26 -47.14 6.28
CA ASN A 98 1.10 -47.58 7.08
C ASN A 98 0.61 -49.00 6.79
N ASN A 99 1.31 -49.74 5.96
CA ASN A 99 1.04 -51.11 5.63
C ASN A 99 2.00 -52.06 6.39
N VAL A 100 1.45 -53.03 7.00
CA VAL A 100 2.19 -54.15 7.60
C VAL A 100 1.86 -55.45 6.88
N THR A 101 2.85 -56.29 6.69
CA THR A 101 2.71 -57.63 6.11
C THR A 101 2.93 -58.69 7.18
N ILE A 102 1.92 -59.49 7.40
CA ILE A 102 2.01 -60.62 8.32
C ILE A 102 2.39 -61.84 7.47
N THR A 103 3.45 -62.54 7.85
CA THR A 103 3.95 -63.73 7.15
C THR A 103 3.96 -64.92 8.10
N SER A 104 3.41 -66.03 7.62
CA SER A 104 3.43 -67.31 8.33
C SER A 104 4.51 -68.23 7.77
N VAL A 105 5.36 -68.77 8.63
CA VAL A 105 6.47 -69.62 8.25
C VAL A 105 6.37 -70.93 9.03
N ALA A 106 6.40 -72.08 8.34
CA ALA A 106 6.45 -73.37 8.99
C ALA A 106 7.79 -73.63 9.68
N THR A 107 7.81 -73.78 10.96
CA THR A 107 9.08 -73.86 11.74
C THR A 107 9.89 -75.15 11.40
N ALA A 108 9.23 -76.24 10.98
CA ALA A 108 9.92 -77.43 10.54
C ALA A 108 10.53 -77.36 9.12
N HIS A 109 10.07 -76.40 8.29
CA HIS A 109 10.49 -76.25 6.91
C HIS A 109 10.57 -74.77 6.49
N PRO A 110 11.49 -73.98 7.03
CA PRO A 110 11.55 -72.53 6.84
C PRO A 110 12.00 -72.10 5.45
N SER A 111 12.39 -73.00 4.58
CA SER A 111 12.76 -72.72 3.18
C SER A 111 11.61 -72.83 2.18
N TYR A 112 10.46 -73.30 2.61
CA TYR A 112 9.30 -73.45 1.76
C TYR A 112 8.48 -72.16 1.61
N PRO A 113 7.65 -72.04 0.52
CA PRO A 113 6.85 -70.84 0.31
C PRO A 113 5.96 -70.48 1.50
N HIS A 114 5.91 -69.17 1.81
CA HIS A 114 5.22 -68.60 2.98
C HIS A 114 3.89 -67.98 2.58
N GLY A 115 2.86 -68.10 3.41
CA GLY A 115 1.65 -67.32 3.33
C GLY A 115 1.84 -65.91 3.87
N SER A 116 1.26 -64.91 3.21
CA SER A 116 1.28 -63.54 3.68
C SER A 116 -0.07 -62.87 3.62
N ALA A 117 -0.35 -61.98 4.56
CA ALA A 117 -1.50 -61.08 4.59
C ALA A 117 -1.07 -59.64 4.84
N ALA A 118 -1.56 -58.73 4.04
CA ALA A 118 -1.28 -57.32 4.19
C ALA A 118 -2.41 -56.61 4.93
N LEU A 119 -2.05 -55.73 5.89
CA LEU A 119 -2.97 -54.91 6.66
C LEU A 119 -2.55 -53.45 6.57
N ALA A 120 -3.48 -52.56 6.22
CA ALA A 120 -3.26 -51.12 6.32
C ALA A 120 -3.69 -50.62 7.71
N ILE A 121 -2.77 -49.99 8.40
CA ILE A 121 -3.03 -49.45 9.76
C ILE A 121 -3.48 -47.98 9.59
N TRP A 122 -4.60 -47.68 10.19
CA TRP A 122 -5.28 -46.40 10.09
C TRP A 122 -5.27 -45.63 11.38
N ASN A 123 -5.39 -44.29 11.29
CA ASN A 123 -5.57 -43.41 12.43
C ASN A 123 -6.84 -43.77 13.23
N PRO A 124 -6.88 -43.49 14.53
CA PRO A 124 -8.05 -43.72 15.37
C PRO A 124 -9.21 -42.80 14.99
N ILE A 125 -10.43 -43.16 15.33
CA ILE A 125 -11.58 -42.26 15.22
C ILE A 125 -11.51 -41.26 16.38
N PRO A 126 -11.47 -39.94 16.15
CA PRO A 126 -11.39 -38.98 17.24
C PRO A 126 -12.67 -38.95 18.06
N ILE A 127 -12.56 -38.66 19.34
CA ILE A 127 -13.70 -38.58 20.28
C ILE A 127 -13.63 -37.20 20.92
N ILE A 128 -14.68 -36.37 20.74
CA ILE A 128 -14.86 -35.12 21.45
C ILE A 128 -15.57 -35.41 22.76
N ALA A 129 -15.05 -34.84 23.83
CA ALA A 129 -15.68 -34.84 25.15
C ALA A 129 -16.34 -33.48 25.45
N THR A 130 -15.62 -32.37 25.31
CA THR A 130 -16.09 -31.03 25.61
C THR A 130 -15.45 -30.00 24.70
N VAL A 131 -16.11 -28.84 24.62
CA VAL A 131 -15.57 -27.61 24.08
C VAL A 131 -15.64 -26.55 25.18
N ASN A 132 -14.61 -25.73 25.29
CA ASN A 132 -14.55 -24.65 26.28
C ASN A 132 -14.14 -23.34 25.56
N PRO A 133 -14.98 -22.29 25.66
CA PRO A 133 -16.30 -22.24 26.32
C PRO A 133 -17.34 -23.14 25.64
N ALA A 134 -18.25 -23.69 26.41
CA ALA A 134 -19.30 -24.63 25.94
C ALA A 134 -20.36 -23.97 25.04
N GLY A 135 -20.39 -22.65 25.04
CA GLY A 135 -21.15 -21.78 24.17
C GLY A 135 -20.55 -20.37 24.24
N PHE A 136 -20.71 -19.57 23.20
CA PHE A 136 -20.13 -18.24 23.09
C PHE A 136 -21.06 -17.30 22.29
N ALA A 137 -20.79 -16.00 22.33
CA ALA A 137 -21.52 -15.02 21.51
C ALA A 137 -21.06 -15.05 20.04
N GLU A 138 -21.87 -14.51 19.16
CA GLU A 138 -21.46 -14.31 17.76
C GLU A 138 -20.15 -13.49 17.66
N GLY A 139 -19.38 -13.74 16.62
CA GLY A 139 -18.06 -13.20 16.42
C GLY A 139 -17.01 -14.29 16.23
N THR A 140 -15.75 -13.98 16.43
CA THR A 140 -14.64 -14.94 16.37
C THR A 140 -14.23 -15.30 17.79
N THR A 141 -14.22 -16.60 18.10
CA THR A 141 -13.90 -17.08 19.45
C THR A 141 -12.85 -18.18 19.37
N GLN A 142 -11.80 -18.08 20.17
CA GLN A 142 -10.87 -19.18 20.38
C GLN A 142 -11.51 -20.19 21.35
N VAL A 143 -11.53 -21.46 20.96
CA VAL A 143 -12.08 -22.54 21.77
C VAL A 143 -11.04 -23.64 21.99
N GLN A 144 -11.10 -24.26 23.15
CA GLN A 144 -10.35 -25.45 23.46
C GLN A 144 -11.28 -26.68 23.31
N VAL A 145 -10.91 -27.59 22.44
CA VAL A 145 -11.63 -28.86 22.22
C VAL A 145 -10.91 -29.98 22.96
N SER A 146 -11.56 -30.54 23.95
CA SER A 146 -11.01 -31.66 24.73
C SER A 146 -11.68 -32.98 24.34
N GLY A 147 -10.88 -34.07 24.33
CA GLY A 147 -11.37 -35.37 23.93
C GLY A 147 -10.30 -36.43 24.02
N SER A 148 -10.29 -37.37 23.09
CA SER A 148 -9.26 -38.41 22.99
C SER A 148 -9.06 -38.85 21.55
N GLN A 149 -7.95 -39.57 21.32
CA GLN A 149 -7.61 -40.13 20.01
C GLN A 149 -7.37 -39.06 18.92
N PHE A 150 -7.03 -37.81 19.27
CA PHE A 150 -6.58 -36.84 18.32
C PHE A 150 -5.16 -37.18 17.87
N VAL A 151 -4.86 -36.99 16.59
CA VAL A 151 -3.53 -37.21 16.04
C VAL A 151 -3.00 -35.88 15.47
N TYR A 152 -1.68 -35.77 15.32
CA TYR A 152 -1.09 -34.62 14.69
C TYR A 152 -1.69 -34.37 13.30
N GLY A 153 -2.12 -33.13 13.02
CA GLY A 153 -2.85 -32.76 11.81
C GLY A 153 -4.37 -32.92 11.91
N ALA A 154 -4.91 -33.26 13.10
CA ALA A 154 -6.35 -33.25 13.35
C ALA A 154 -6.92 -31.84 13.20
N GLN A 155 -8.09 -31.71 12.56
CA GLN A 155 -8.78 -30.45 12.32
C GLN A 155 -10.15 -30.42 12.99
N VAL A 156 -10.48 -29.23 13.52
CA VAL A 156 -11.84 -28.92 13.96
C VAL A 156 -12.67 -28.48 12.75
N LEU A 157 -13.85 -29.10 12.60
CA LEU A 157 -14.83 -28.74 11.58
C LEU A 157 -16.01 -28.03 12.25
N TRP A 158 -16.22 -26.79 11.89
CA TRP A 158 -17.32 -25.94 12.35
C TRP A 158 -18.35 -25.80 11.24
N ASN A 159 -19.57 -26.20 11.53
CA ASN A 159 -20.65 -26.27 10.52
C ASN A 159 -20.22 -26.93 9.21
N GLY A 160 -19.41 -27.99 9.31
CA GLY A 160 -18.91 -28.78 8.18
C GLY A 160 -17.69 -28.19 7.45
N LYS A 161 -17.18 -27.04 7.85
CA LYS A 161 -15.97 -26.41 7.28
C LYS A 161 -14.80 -26.52 8.27
N ALA A 162 -13.61 -26.83 7.77
CA ALA A 162 -12.39 -26.80 8.57
C ALA A 162 -12.10 -25.34 9.01
N VAL A 163 -11.75 -25.19 10.28
CA VAL A 163 -11.33 -23.92 10.88
C VAL A 163 -9.87 -24.01 11.30
N GLU A 164 -9.25 -22.87 11.51
CA GLU A 164 -7.89 -22.82 12.02
C GLU A 164 -7.78 -23.62 13.31
N THR A 165 -6.90 -24.62 13.31
CA THR A 165 -6.79 -25.60 14.39
C THR A 165 -5.33 -25.85 14.74
N THR A 166 -5.00 -25.71 16.02
CA THR A 166 -3.70 -26.07 16.58
C THR A 166 -3.80 -27.40 17.33
N TYR A 167 -2.95 -28.37 16.97
CA TYR A 167 -2.82 -29.61 17.70
C TYR A 167 -1.96 -29.42 18.95
N VAL A 168 -2.56 -29.58 20.12
CA VAL A 168 -1.87 -29.47 21.42
C VAL A 168 -1.42 -30.84 21.90
N SER A 169 -2.32 -31.84 21.87
CA SER A 169 -2.03 -33.20 22.30
C SER A 169 -3.05 -34.18 21.75
N GLY A 170 -2.85 -35.50 22.04
CA GLY A 170 -3.85 -36.56 21.71
C GLY A 170 -5.20 -36.40 22.40
N THR A 171 -5.32 -35.41 23.32
CA THR A 171 -6.54 -35.14 24.09
C THR A 171 -7.02 -33.69 23.99
N GLN A 172 -6.29 -32.80 23.29
CA GLN A 172 -6.59 -31.37 23.24
C GLN A 172 -6.24 -30.78 21.89
N LEU A 173 -7.16 -29.98 21.35
CA LEU A 173 -6.98 -29.07 20.22
C LEU A 173 -7.42 -27.67 20.63
N GLU A 174 -6.84 -26.66 19.99
CA GLU A 174 -7.32 -25.27 20.04
C GLU A 174 -7.79 -24.88 18.64
N ALA A 175 -8.91 -24.15 18.55
CA ALA A 175 -9.47 -23.74 17.28
C ALA A 175 -10.05 -22.35 17.35
N ILE A 176 -9.97 -21.61 16.24
CA ILE A 176 -10.57 -20.28 16.06
C ILE A 176 -11.90 -20.47 15.32
N ILE A 177 -13.00 -20.21 16.01
CA ILE A 177 -14.35 -20.43 15.48
C ILE A 177 -14.96 -19.11 15.01
N PRO A 178 -15.23 -18.93 13.71
CA PRO A 178 -16.02 -17.82 13.20
C PRO A 178 -17.51 -18.15 13.31
N ALA A 179 -18.25 -17.42 14.12
CA ALA A 179 -19.68 -17.58 14.31
C ALA A 179 -20.43 -16.27 13.96
N PRO A 180 -20.73 -16.03 12.69
CA PRO A 180 -21.28 -14.74 12.25
C PRO A 180 -22.75 -14.53 12.63
N ASN A 181 -23.46 -15.58 13.05
CA ASN A 181 -24.87 -15.50 13.42
C ASN A 181 -25.16 -16.33 14.69
N PRO A 182 -26.16 -15.92 15.49
CA PRO A 182 -26.65 -16.71 16.62
C PRO A 182 -27.30 -18.03 16.13
N GLY A 183 -27.20 -19.07 16.93
CA GLY A 183 -27.80 -20.37 16.61
C GLY A 183 -27.08 -21.51 17.29
N THR A 184 -27.41 -22.73 16.91
CA THR A 184 -26.72 -23.94 17.39
C THR A 184 -26.03 -24.60 16.20
N TYR A 185 -24.73 -24.77 16.30
CA TYR A 185 -23.91 -25.25 15.19
C TYR A 185 -23.21 -26.56 15.53
N PRO A 186 -23.08 -27.46 14.54
CA PRO A 186 -22.35 -28.70 14.72
C PRO A 186 -20.84 -28.46 14.69
N LEU A 187 -20.16 -29.01 15.71
CA LEU A 187 -18.70 -29.07 15.80
C LEU A 187 -18.25 -30.52 15.83
N LEU A 188 -17.25 -30.86 15.05
CA LEU A 188 -16.64 -32.19 15.06
C LEU A 188 -15.13 -32.09 14.79
N VAL A 189 -14.40 -33.14 15.11
CA VAL A 189 -12.97 -33.24 14.84
C VAL A 189 -12.74 -34.30 13.78
N SER A 190 -11.89 -34.02 12.83
CA SER A 190 -11.44 -34.89 11.76
C SER A 190 -9.97 -35.26 11.94
N ASN A 191 -9.66 -36.53 12.08
CA ASN A 191 -8.26 -36.98 11.98
C ASN A 191 -7.88 -37.16 10.51
N PRO A 192 -6.63 -36.80 10.11
CA PRO A 192 -6.18 -36.94 8.73
C PRO A 192 -5.97 -38.39 8.29
N ASP A 193 -5.61 -38.58 7.02
CA ASP A 193 -5.13 -39.85 6.50
C ASP A 193 -3.84 -40.33 7.19
N PRO A 194 -3.61 -41.66 7.26
CA PRO A 194 -4.35 -42.75 6.63
C PRO A 194 -5.63 -43.12 7.39
N GLY A 195 -6.68 -43.36 6.64
CA GLY A 195 -7.98 -43.79 7.18
C GLY A 195 -8.72 -42.67 7.92
N SER A 196 -8.72 -41.45 7.36
CA SER A 196 -9.38 -40.25 7.91
C SER A 196 -10.77 -40.57 8.49
N ALA A 197 -11.10 -39.98 9.60
CA ALA A 197 -12.37 -40.19 10.28
C ALA A 197 -12.78 -38.96 11.11
N ASN A 198 -14.09 -38.76 11.17
CA ASN A 198 -14.71 -37.73 11.97
C ASN A 198 -15.24 -38.28 13.32
N SER A 199 -15.18 -37.43 14.33
CA SER A 199 -15.84 -37.67 15.60
C SER A 199 -17.36 -37.65 15.47
N LYS A 200 -18.06 -38.02 16.53
CA LYS A 200 -19.46 -37.63 16.68
C LYS A 200 -19.57 -36.10 16.76
N THR A 201 -20.70 -35.59 16.29
CA THR A 201 -21.02 -34.17 16.35
C THR A 201 -21.32 -33.72 17.76
N LEU A 202 -20.72 -32.58 18.15
CA LEU A 202 -21.08 -31.82 19.35
C LEU A 202 -21.88 -30.59 18.90
N SER A 203 -23.01 -30.32 19.53
CA SER A 203 -23.82 -29.12 19.25
C SER A 203 -23.38 -28.00 20.17
N VAL A 204 -22.95 -26.89 19.60
CA VAL A 204 -22.43 -25.74 20.34
C VAL A 204 -23.37 -24.54 20.12
N PRO A 205 -23.94 -23.96 21.20
CA PRO A 205 -24.79 -22.79 21.08
C PRO A 205 -23.96 -21.52 20.89
N VAL A 206 -24.37 -20.67 19.95
CA VAL A 206 -23.89 -19.31 19.74
C VAL A 206 -25.01 -18.37 20.16
N ALA A 207 -24.78 -17.58 21.20
CA ALA A 207 -25.72 -16.59 21.66
C ALA A 207 -25.69 -15.34 20.75
N PRO A 208 -26.79 -14.55 20.68
CA PRO A 208 -26.74 -13.23 20.10
C PRO A 208 -25.64 -12.40 20.77
N GLY A 209 -24.83 -11.70 19.96
CA GLY A 209 -23.90 -10.72 20.46
C GLY A 209 -24.62 -9.50 21.01
N GLN A 210 -23.89 -8.61 21.68
CA GLN A 210 -24.45 -7.29 21.98
C GLN A 210 -24.63 -6.55 20.66
N VAL A 211 -25.75 -5.86 20.50
CA VAL A 211 -25.96 -5.00 19.32
C VAL A 211 -24.79 -4.04 19.18
N LYS A 212 -24.15 -4.05 18.02
CA LYS A 212 -23.10 -3.11 17.66
C LYS A 212 -23.44 -2.47 16.32
N LEU A 213 -23.19 -1.17 16.24
CA LEU A 213 -23.25 -0.40 15.02
C LEU A 213 -21.83 -0.03 14.63
N MET A 214 -21.47 -0.22 13.37
CA MET A 214 -20.22 0.24 12.79
C MET A 214 -20.54 0.96 11.49
N LEU A 215 -20.12 2.21 11.41
CA LEU A 215 -20.31 3.07 10.26
C LEU A 215 -18.93 3.28 9.63
N GLU A 216 -18.76 2.86 8.40
CA GLU A 216 -17.48 2.90 7.68
C GLU A 216 -17.55 3.88 6.52
N PRO A 217 -17.02 5.09 6.65
CA PRO A 217 -16.91 6.01 5.54
C PRO A 217 -15.73 5.60 4.63
N TYR A 218 -16.00 4.77 3.62
CA TYR A 218 -14.96 4.38 2.65
C TYR A 218 -14.34 5.56 1.90
N ASN A 219 -15.05 6.68 1.78
CA ASN A 219 -14.66 7.83 0.96
C ASN A 219 -14.41 9.09 1.78
N GLY A 220 -14.00 8.94 3.06
CA GLY A 220 -13.89 10.08 3.95
C GLY A 220 -15.26 10.61 4.40
N THR A 221 -15.27 11.75 5.10
CA THR A 221 -16.45 12.37 5.68
C THR A 221 -16.76 13.75 5.09
N ASP A 222 -16.03 14.15 4.04
CA ASP A 222 -16.22 15.41 3.37
C ASP A 222 -17.18 15.26 2.20
N VAL A 223 -18.09 16.21 2.05
CA VAL A 223 -19.04 16.23 0.93
C VAL A 223 -19.31 17.65 0.52
N ARG A 224 -19.32 17.94 -0.78
CA ARG A 224 -19.69 19.26 -1.28
C ARG A 224 -21.20 19.46 -1.28
N VAL A 225 -21.64 20.69 -1.13
CA VAL A 225 -23.07 21.05 -1.20
C VAL A 225 -23.73 20.43 -2.44
N ASN A 226 -24.98 20.01 -2.32
CA ASN A 226 -25.78 19.31 -3.31
C ASN A 226 -25.30 17.89 -3.69
N ASN A 227 -24.18 17.42 -3.19
CA ASN A 227 -23.69 16.07 -3.44
C ASN A 227 -24.11 15.12 -2.31
N SER A 228 -24.03 13.82 -2.56
CA SER A 228 -24.34 12.79 -1.57
C SER A 228 -23.10 12.04 -1.15
N LEU A 229 -23.10 11.57 0.09
CA LEU A 229 -22.08 10.72 0.70
C LEU A 229 -22.75 9.39 1.06
N ASN A 230 -22.19 8.28 0.59
CA ASN A 230 -22.64 6.94 0.96
C ASN A 230 -21.78 6.40 2.10
N LEU A 231 -22.43 5.94 3.17
CA LEU A 231 -21.82 5.46 4.39
C LEU A 231 -22.26 4.02 4.63
N PRO A 232 -21.44 3.03 4.37
CA PRO A 232 -21.73 1.64 4.71
C PRO A 232 -21.94 1.49 6.21
N LEU A 233 -23.00 0.79 6.57
CA LEU A 233 -23.36 0.50 7.96
C LEU A 233 -23.37 -1.00 8.18
N THR A 234 -22.65 -1.45 9.19
CA THR A 234 -22.71 -2.83 9.67
C THR A 234 -23.43 -2.87 11.02
N VAL A 235 -24.49 -3.68 11.09
CA VAL A 235 -25.23 -3.94 12.32
C VAL A 235 -25.04 -5.39 12.69
N THR A 236 -24.47 -5.66 13.87
CA THR A 236 -24.23 -7.03 14.37
C THR A 236 -24.88 -7.24 15.74
N GLY A 237 -25.00 -8.47 16.19
CA GLY A 237 -25.59 -8.83 17.49
C GLY A 237 -27.11 -8.76 17.55
N THR A 238 -27.81 -8.64 16.41
CA THR A 238 -29.27 -8.64 16.30
C THR A 238 -29.76 -9.17 14.94
N ASN A 239 -30.94 -9.75 14.93
CA ASN A 239 -31.64 -10.12 13.71
C ASN A 239 -32.45 -8.93 13.12
N ASN A 240 -32.61 -7.84 13.84
CA ASN A 240 -33.27 -6.62 13.39
C ASN A 240 -32.20 -5.56 13.12
N THR A 241 -31.77 -5.44 11.89
CA THR A 241 -30.75 -4.49 11.44
C THR A 241 -31.29 -3.07 11.18
N GLY A 242 -32.57 -2.81 11.47
CA GLY A 242 -33.20 -1.50 11.30
C GLY A 242 -32.54 -0.41 12.15
N VAL A 243 -32.39 0.78 11.58
CA VAL A 243 -31.85 1.96 12.26
C VAL A 243 -32.72 3.19 12.07
N THR A 244 -32.61 4.12 13.02
CA THR A 244 -33.15 5.47 12.90
C THR A 244 -32.02 6.45 12.74
N LEU A 245 -32.22 7.49 11.89
CA LEU A 245 -31.23 8.46 11.51
C LEU A 245 -31.59 9.86 12.00
N GLN A 246 -30.59 10.58 12.48
CA GLN A 246 -30.72 12.02 12.80
C GLN A 246 -29.52 12.77 12.24
N VAL A 247 -29.74 13.98 11.73
CA VAL A 247 -28.69 14.91 11.31
C VAL A 247 -28.79 16.14 12.20
N ASN A 248 -27.71 16.42 12.97
CA ASN A 248 -27.74 17.46 14.03
C ASN A 248 -28.95 17.34 14.97
N GLY A 249 -29.36 16.13 15.33
CA GLY A 249 -30.51 15.85 16.19
C GLY A 249 -31.87 15.94 15.51
N ILE A 250 -31.94 16.25 14.21
CA ILE A 250 -33.18 16.34 13.42
C ILE A 250 -33.42 14.98 12.77
N ALA A 251 -34.58 14.36 13.02
CA ALA A 251 -34.92 13.07 12.43
C ALA A 251 -34.91 13.11 10.89
N GLY A 252 -34.06 12.29 10.26
CA GLY A 252 -33.86 12.28 8.83
C GLY A 252 -33.17 13.52 8.26
N GLY A 253 -32.90 14.55 9.08
CA GLY A 253 -32.32 15.83 8.64
C GLY A 253 -33.34 16.78 8.00
N ASN A 254 -32.85 17.84 7.35
CA ASN A 254 -33.65 18.82 6.60
C ASN A 254 -32.81 19.58 5.55
N SER A 255 -33.41 20.53 4.85
CA SER A 255 -32.73 21.34 3.82
C SER A 255 -31.56 22.21 4.31
N THR A 256 -31.43 22.44 5.63
CA THR A 256 -30.37 23.29 6.20
C THR A 256 -29.14 22.48 6.62
N VAL A 257 -29.34 21.28 7.12
CA VAL A 257 -28.27 20.40 7.60
C VAL A 257 -28.04 19.19 6.70
N GLY A 258 -28.80 19.08 5.62
CA GLY A 258 -28.82 17.89 4.75
C GLY A 258 -29.80 16.83 5.26
N THR A 259 -29.97 15.77 4.49
CA THR A 259 -30.87 14.65 4.82
C THR A 259 -30.13 13.32 4.78
N ALA A 260 -30.56 12.37 5.62
CA ALA A 260 -30.00 11.02 5.64
C ALA A 260 -31.09 9.98 5.46
N VAL A 261 -30.82 8.97 4.64
CA VAL A 261 -31.73 7.85 4.38
C VAL A 261 -30.98 6.53 4.46
N SER A 262 -31.65 5.48 4.98
CA SER A 262 -31.12 4.13 4.98
C SER A 262 -31.50 3.44 3.65
N ASN A 263 -30.53 2.82 3.00
CA ASN A 263 -30.70 2.13 1.72
C ASN A 263 -31.09 0.66 1.92
N SER A 264 -31.59 0.03 0.89
CA SER A 264 -31.98 -1.39 0.92
C SER A 264 -30.77 -2.36 1.04
N ASP A 265 -29.57 -1.90 0.72
CA ASP A 265 -28.32 -2.66 0.85
C ASP A 265 -27.68 -2.56 2.26
N GLY A 266 -28.33 -1.80 3.16
CA GLY A 266 -27.86 -1.57 4.52
C GLY A 266 -26.99 -0.32 4.69
N SER A 267 -26.56 0.34 3.61
CA SER A 267 -25.82 1.60 3.68
C SER A 267 -26.73 2.79 4.03
N ILE A 268 -26.08 3.91 4.38
CA ILE A 268 -26.76 5.19 4.62
C ILE A 268 -26.30 6.18 3.55
N THR A 269 -27.21 6.84 2.89
CA THR A 269 -26.93 7.99 2.02
C THR A 269 -27.21 9.28 2.78
N TYR A 270 -26.19 10.10 2.97
CA TYR A 270 -26.33 11.48 3.39
C TYR A 270 -26.33 12.39 2.17
N GLN A 271 -27.35 13.23 2.02
CA GLN A 271 -27.45 14.25 0.98
C GLN A 271 -27.13 15.62 1.58
N ALA A 272 -26.05 16.24 1.14
CA ALA A 272 -25.64 17.55 1.61
C ALA A 272 -26.64 18.65 1.22
N PRO A 273 -26.83 19.69 2.05
CA PRO A 273 -27.72 20.81 1.74
C PRO A 273 -27.17 21.66 0.58
N ALA A 274 -27.99 22.56 0.05
CA ALA A 274 -27.61 23.45 -1.05
C ALA A 274 -26.61 24.55 -0.64
N THR A 275 -26.44 24.80 0.63
CA THR A 275 -25.47 25.77 1.20
C THR A 275 -24.76 25.16 2.37
N VAL A 276 -23.51 25.56 2.57
CA VAL A 276 -22.72 25.12 3.75
C VAL A 276 -23.46 25.50 5.04
N PRO A 277 -23.63 24.55 5.97
CA PRO A 277 -24.28 24.82 7.26
C PRO A 277 -23.54 25.88 8.09
N THR A 278 -24.28 26.66 8.86
CA THR A 278 -23.74 27.67 9.77
C THR A 278 -24.16 27.33 11.19
N PRO A 279 -23.32 27.65 12.24
CA PRO A 279 -22.11 28.49 12.22
C PRO A 279 -20.84 27.78 11.76
N ASN A 280 -20.82 26.45 11.60
CA ASN A 280 -19.69 25.68 11.10
C ASN A 280 -20.16 24.72 10.01
N ASN A 281 -19.22 24.27 9.20
CA ASN A 281 -19.49 23.40 8.07
C ASN A 281 -19.63 21.91 8.42
N VAL A 282 -19.66 21.56 9.70
CA VAL A 282 -19.73 20.16 10.16
C VAL A 282 -21.14 19.84 10.63
N VAL A 283 -21.69 18.75 10.18
CA VAL A 283 -22.95 18.16 10.64
C VAL A 283 -22.68 16.80 11.28
N THR A 284 -23.45 16.43 12.29
CA THR A 284 -23.34 15.13 12.96
C THR A 284 -24.52 14.25 12.51
N LEU A 285 -24.19 13.15 11.79
CA LEU A 285 -25.13 12.07 11.50
C LEU A 285 -25.11 11.11 12.70
N THR A 286 -26.26 10.90 13.33
CA THR A 286 -26.45 9.91 14.40
C THR A 286 -27.31 8.77 13.92
N VAL A 287 -26.80 7.56 14.06
CA VAL A 287 -27.45 6.29 13.71
C VAL A 287 -27.78 5.55 15.00
N THR A 288 -29.05 5.22 15.22
CA THR A 288 -29.47 4.53 16.45
C THR A 288 -30.15 3.22 16.05
N SER A 289 -29.80 2.11 16.70
CA SER A 289 -30.42 0.82 16.50
C SER A 289 -31.91 0.84 16.87
N VAL A 290 -32.77 0.28 16.02
CA VAL A 290 -34.19 0.09 16.34
C VAL A 290 -34.37 -1.00 17.38
N ASP A 291 -33.54 -2.04 17.35
CA ASP A 291 -33.61 -3.18 18.26
C ASP A 291 -33.14 -2.83 19.68
N ASN A 292 -32.11 -1.99 19.80
CA ASN A 292 -31.63 -1.46 21.06
C ASN A 292 -31.38 0.05 20.98
N PRO A 293 -32.38 0.88 21.31
CA PRO A 293 -32.26 2.34 21.21
C PRO A 293 -31.20 2.98 22.13
N ALA A 294 -30.60 2.23 23.04
CA ALA A 294 -29.46 2.70 23.85
C ALA A 294 -28.14 2.59 23.08
N VAL A 295 -28.11 1.90 21.93
CA VAL A 295 -26.91 1.76 21.08
C VAL A 295 -27.04 2.71 19.90
N SER A 296 -26.16 3.69 19.85
CA SER A 296 -26.07 4.65 18.75
C SER A 296 -24.59 4.87 18.39
N ILE A 297 -24.37 5.27 17.15
CA ILE A 297 -23.07 5.74 16.65
C ILE A 297 -23.30 7.08 15.93
N SER A 298 -22.34 7.97 16.01
CA SER A 298 -22.40 9.27 15.33
C SER A 298 -21.19 9.47 14.44
N GLN A 299 -21.41 10.11 13.30
CA GLN A 299 -20.37 10.48 12.33
C GLN A 299 -20.47 11.98 12.04
N ASN A 300 -19.36 12.68 12.18
CA ASN A 300 -19.26 14.04 11.70
C ASN A 300 -19.00 14.05 10.20
N ILE A 301 -19.68 14.94 9.51
CA ILE A 301 -19.59 15.11 8.05
C ILE A 301 -19.28 16.57 7.79
N SER A 302 -18.20 16.85 7.06
CA SER A 302 -17.82 18.21 6.65
C SER A 302 -18.54 18.56 5.36
N VAL A 303 -19.33 19.59 5.35
CA VAL A 303 -19.99 20.10 4.13
C VAL A 303 -19.15 21.22 3.54
N LEU A 304 -18.71 21.02 2.30
CA LEU A 304 -17.77 21.91 1.61
C LEU A 304 -18.47 22.77 0.56
N ASN A 305 -17.83 23.87 0.22
CA ASN A 305 -18.25 24.73 -0.88
C ASN A 305 -18.23 24.00 -2.24
N PRO A 306 -19.07 24.41 -3.21
CA PRO A 306 -19.08 23.78 -4.52
C PRO A 306 -17.81 24.15 -5.31
N ILE A 307 -17.45 23.30 -6.26
CA ILE A 307 -16.43 23.63 -7.27
C ILE A 307 -17.02 24.68 -8.22
N PRO A 308 -16.38 25.83 -8.43
CA PRO A 308 -16.89 26.81 -9.37
C PRO A 308 -16.69 26.32 -10.82
N ILE A 309 -17.64 26.66 -11.68
CA ILE A 309 -17.57 26.38 -13.12
C ILE A 309 -17.53 27.71 -13.84
N LEU A 310 -16.40 28.03 -14.49
CA LEU A 310 -16.27 29.23 -15.33
C LEU A 310 -16.58 28.86 -16.78
N THR A 311 -17.58 29.52 -17.38
CA THR A 311 -18.01 29.20 -18.75
C THR A 311 -17.63 30.25 -19.77
N SER A 312 -17.56 31.53 -19.36
CA SER A 312 -17.18 32.61 -20.26
C SER A 312 -16.71 33.85 -19.50
N ALA A 313 -15.95 34.67 -20.17
CA ALA A 313 -15.56 36.00 -19.70
C ALA A 313 -15.79 37.04 -20.82
N SER A 314 -16.06 38.29 -20.47
CA SER A 314 -16.19 39.37 -21.44
C SER A 314 -15.63 40.69 -20.89
N PRO A 315 -14.67 41.30 -21.59
CA PRO A 315 -14.06 40.84 -22.84
C PRO A 315 -13.13 39.65 -22.69
N MET A 316 -12.80 38.99 -23.79
CA MET A 316 -11.79 37.90 -23.89
C MET A 316 -10.50 38.37 -24.55
N ASN A 317 -10.41 39.65 -24.93
CA ASN A 317 -9.20 40.27 -25.51
C ASN A 317 -8.83 41.46 -24.64
N PHE A 318 -7.56 41.52 -24.30
CA PHE A 318 -6.99 42.52 -23.39
C PHE A 318 -5.85 43.25 -24.05
N ASN A 319 -5.54 44.47 -23.57
CA ASN A 319 -4.29 45.13 -23.85
C ASN A 319 -3.36 45.03 -22.63
N PRO A 320 -2.05 44.84 -22.80
CA PRO A 320 -1.16 44.75 -21.66
C PRO A 320 -1.05 46.11 -20.94
N GLY A 321 -0.87 46.01 -19.60
CA GLY A 321 -0.66 47.16 -18.74
C GLY A 321 -1.94 47.85 -18.22
N PRO A 322 -1.73 48.90 -17.33
CA PRO A 322 -2.83 49.65 -16.78
C PRO A 322 -3.46 50.62 -17.81
N PRO A 323 -4.76 51.00 -17.63
CA PRO A 323 -5.61 50.61 -16.49
C PRO A 323 -6.17 49.22 -16.61
N ALA A 324 -6.49 48.58 -15.47
CA ALA A 324 -7.15 47.28 -15.46
C ALA A 324 -8.46 47.31 -16.26
N THR A 325 -8.66 46.30 -17.08
CA THR A 325 -9.89 46.10 -17.83
C THR A 325 -10.93 45.40 -16.91
N THR A 326 -12.15 45.97 -16.83
CA THR A 326 -13.25 45.36 -16.12
C THR A 326 -13.78 44.18 -16.95
N VAL A 327 -13.71 42.98 -16.37
CA VAL A 327 -14.16 41.73 -16.99
C VAL A 327 -15.36 41.20 -16.23
N VAL A 328 -16.39 40.77 -16.96
CA VAL A 328 -17.56 40.05 -16.42
C VAL A 328 -17.33 38.56 -16.70
N LEU A 329 -17.22 37.77 -15.64
CA LEU A 329 -17.07 36.32 -15.72
C LEU A 329 -18.46 35.70 -15.47
N THR A 330 -18.85 34.76 -16.34
CA THR A 330 -20.11 34.03 -16.22
C THR A 330 -19.85 32.54 -16.03
N GLY A 331 -20.63 31.94 -15.16
CA GLY A 331 -20.43 30.52 -14.81
C GLY A 331 -21.53 29.98 -13.92
N GLN A 332 -21.15 29.04 -13.06
CA GLN A 332 -22.05 28.43 -12.06
C GLN A 332 -21.27 28.18 -10.75
N SER A 333 -22.06 28.02 -9.70
CA SER A 333 -21.50 27.62 -8.39
C SER A 333 -20.52 28.64 -7.79
N PHE A 334 -20.56 29.88 -8.20
CA PHE A 334 -19.81 30.94 -7.53
C PHE A 334 -20.45 31.24 -6.17
N ILE A 335 -19.63 31.51 -5.18
CA ILE A 335 -20.10 31.85 -3.83
C ILE A 335 -19.58 33.22 -3.39
N ASN A 336 -20.20 33.80 -2.40
CA ASN A 336 -19.74 35.07 -1.87
C ASN A 336 -18.30 34.91 -1.29
N GLY A 337 -17.40 35.76 -1.71
CA GLY A 337 -15.97 35.66 -1.39
C GLY A 337 -15.14 34.92 -2.47
N ALA A 338 -15.78 34.47 -3.55
CA ALA A 338 -15.06 33.93 -4.70
C ALA A 338 -14.11 34.98 -5.31
N GLN A 339 -12.92 34.53 -5.71
CA GLN A 339 -11.87 35.36 -6.31
C GLN A 339 -11.61 34.92 -7.74
N VAL A 340 -11.39 35.87 -8.61
CA VAL A 340 -10.85 35.61 -9.95
C VAL A 340 -9.34 35.54 -9.86
N LEU A 341 -8.77 34.50 -10.45
CA LEU A 341 -7.34 34.32 -10.60
C LEU A 341 -6.95 34.66 -12.04
N MET A 342 -5.89 35.42 -12.21
CA MET A 342 -5.23 35.75 -13.45
C MET A 342 -3.85 35.10 -13.44
N ASN A 343 -3.58 34.12 -14.29
CA ASN A 343 -2.35 33.31 -14.26
C ASN A 343 -2.03 32.81 -12.84
N GLY A 344 -3.04 32.29 -12.14
CA GLY A 344 -2.92 31.78 -10.76
C GLY A 344 -2.93 32.85 -9.65
N ALA A 345 -2.78 34.14 -9.97
CA ALA A 345 -2.76 35.21 -8.98
C ALA A 345 -4.13 35.88 -8.81
N ALA A 346 -4.58 36.06 -7.57
CA ALA A 346 -5.86 36.68 -7.28
C ALA A 346 -5.90 38.16 -7.71
N VAL A 347 -6.96 38.58 -8.40
CA VAL A 347 -7.20 39.96 -8.82
C VAL A 347 -8.44 40.53 -8.10
N PRO A 348 -8.53 41.89 -8.01
CA PRO A 348 -9.69 42.54 -7.40
C PRO A 348 -11.00 42.02 -8.01
N THR A 349 -11.82 41.37 -7.19
CA THR A 349 -13.03 40.67 -7.63
C THR A 349 -14.25 41.15 -6.86
N THR A 350 -15.36 41.34 -7.57
CA THR A 350 -16.68 41.62 -6.99
C THR A 350 -17.63 40.45 -7.28
N PHE A 351 -18.23 39.91 -6.24
CA PHE A 351 -19.25 38.88 -6.34
C PHE A 351 -20.61 39.51 -6.70
N ASN A 352 -21.13 39.20 -7.86
CA ASN A 352 -22.45 39.71 -8.32
C ASN A 352 -23.57 38.70 -8.01
N SER A 353 -23.34 37.43 -8.31
CA SER A 353 -24.28 36.32 -8.06
C SER A 353 -23.59 34.97 -8.14
N GLY A 354 -24.30 33.89 -7.84
CA GLY A 354 -23.79 32.52 -8.01
C GLY A 354 -23.42 32.12 -9.45
N THR A 355 -23.69 33.03 -10.42
CA THR A 355 -23.41 32.81 -11.85
C THR A 355 -22.60 33.93 -12.48
N GLN A 356 -22.23 34.96 -11.73
CA GLN A 356 -21.53 36.10 -12.28
C GLN A 356 -20.58 36.74 -11.28
N LEU A 357 -19.36 37.03 -11.72
CA LEU A 357 -18.35 37.83 -11.03
C LEU A 357 -17.94 39.00 -11.94
N THR A 358 -17.39 40.05 -11.32
CA THR A 358 -16.75 41.14 -12.03
C THR A 358 -15.33 41.31 -11.46
N ALA A 359 -14.31 41.36 -12.32
CA ALA A 359 -12.91 41.47 -11.91
C ALA A 359 -12.17 42.55 -12.68
N GLY A 360 -11.14 43.13 -12.04
CA GLY A 360 -10.21 44.04 -12.71
C GLY A 360 -8.98 43.26 -13.18
N VAL A 361 -8.87 43.01 -14.47
CA VAL A 361 -7.80 42.26 -15.09
C VAL A 361 -6.81 43.20 -15.78
N SER A 362 -5.52 43.08 -15.43
CA SER A 362 -4.45 43.94 -15.98
C SER A 362 -3.21 43.10 -16.32
N PRO A 363 -3.25 42.35 -17.43
CA PRO A 363 -2.12 41.50 -17.81
C PRO A 363 -0.92 42.41 -18.20
N THR A 364 0.27 41.98 -17.90
CA THR A 364 1.51 42.70 -18.16
C THR A 364 2.15 42.36 -19.51
N GLU A 365 1.82 41.22 -20.08
CA GLU A 365 2.44 40.62 -21.25
C GLU A 365 1.40 40.22 -22.30
N ALA A 366 1.80 40.27 -23.57
CA ALA A 366 0.95 39.77 -24.67
C ALA A 366 1.02 38.25 -24.77
N GLY A 367 -0.07 37.62 -25.19
CA GLY A 367 -0.16 36.16 -25.33
C GLY A 367 -1.41 35.59 -24.73
N ASN A 368 -1.37 34.34 -24.26
CA ASN A 368 -2.46 33.67 -23.54
C ASN A 368 -2.57 34.23 -22.12
N LEU A 369 -3.77 34.28 -21.61
CA LEU A 369 -4.10 34.72 -20.26
C LEU A 369 -5.05 33.71 -19.64
N ASP A 370 -4.60 33.06 -18.58
CA ASP A 370 -5.44 32.10 -17.86
C ASP A 370 -6.32 32.81 -16.85
N LEU A 371 -7.61 32.60 -16.95
CA LEU A 371 -8.61 33.07 -16.00
C LEU A 371 -9.25 31.90 -15.28
N GLN A 372 -9.23 31.91 -13.96
CA GLN A 372 -9.91 30.94 -13.11
C GLN A 372 -10.78 31.64 -12.07
N VAL A 373 -11.66 30.90 -11.44
CA VAL A 373 -12.41 31.33 -10.27
C VAL A 373 -12.08 30.41 -9.11
N LEU A 374 -11.67 30.98 -7.98
CA LEU A 374 -11.41 30.28 -6.72
C LEU A 374 -12.57 30.52 -5.76
N ASN A 375 -13.28 29.49 -5.38
CA ASN A 375 -14.21 29.55 -4.24
C ASN A 375 -13.43 29.42 -2.92
N PRO A 376 -13.74 30.22 -1.89
CA PRO A 376 -13.02 30.19 -0.61
C PRO A 376 -13.35 28.96 0.25
N SER A 377 -12.69 28.86 1.42
CA SER A 377 -13.02 27.85 2.45
C SER A 377 -14.49 27.95 2.91
N PRO A 378 -15.09 26.84 3.35
CA PRO A 378 -14.51 25.52 3.53
C PRO A 378 -14.40 24.75 2.20
N GLY A 379 -13.31 23.98 2.04
CA GLY A 379 -13.05 23.20 0.84
C GLY A 379 -12.79 24.07 -0.39
N PRO A 380 -11.77 24.95 -0.37
CA PRO A 380 -11.47 25.84 -1.49
C PRO A 380 -11.28 25.03 -2.77
N ALA A 381 -11.79 25.55 -3.88
CA ALA A 381 -11.67 24.90 -5.18
C ALA A 381 -11.62 25.95 -6.30
N THR A 382 -10.78 25.67 -7.31
CA THR A 382 -10.68 26.51 -8.51
C THR A 382 -11.50 25.92 -9.66
N SER A 383 -11.97 26.79 -10.55
CA SER A 383 -12.53 26.37 -11.83
C SER A 383 -11.41 25.84 -12.74
N ALA A 384 -11.79 25.18 -13.83
CA ALA A 384 -10.89 24.99 -14.95
C ALA A 384 -10.49 26.35 -15.56
N ASP A 385 -9.37 26.34 -16.28
CA ASP A 385 -8.84 27.53 -16.98
C ASP A 385 -9.75 27.98 -18.10
N LEU A 386 -9.95 29.28 -18.23
CA LEU A 386 -10.53 29.93 -19.38
C LEU A 386 -9.47 30.80 -20.05
N ILE A 387 -9.02 30.39 -21.21
CA ILE A 387 -7.93 31.07 -21.92
C ILE A 387 -8.45 32.30 -22.63
N ALA A 388 -7.96 33.47 -22.26
CA ALA A 388 -8.19 34.74 -22.93
C ALA A 388 -6.94 35.18 -23.72
N THR A 389 -7.04 36.21 -24.52
CA THR A 389 -5.91 36.72 -25.36
C THR A 389 -5.49 38.10 -24.91
N VAL A 390 -4.20 38.32 -24.76
CA VAL A 390 -3.62 39.65 -24.57
C VAL A 390 -2.95 40.11 -25.89
N ASN A 391 -3.39 41.25 -26.41
CA ASN A 391 -2.92 41.82 -27.68
C ASN A 391 -1.46 42.20 -27.60
N GLY A 392 -0.74 42.07 -28.71
CA GLY A 392 0.67 42.43 -28.85
C GLY A 392 1.54 41.27 -29.34
N THR A 393 2.84 41.49 -29.39
CA THR A 393 3.79 40.42 -29.68
C THR A 393 4.11 39.74 -28.34
N PRO A 394 3.83 38.44 -28.17
CA PRO A 394 4.22 37.74 -26.96
C PRO A 394 5.74 37.88 -26.72
N PRO A 395 6.18 37.99 -25.48
CA PRO A 395 7.61 37.95 -25.18
C PRO A 395 8.18 36.59 -25.65
N VAL A 396 9.45 36.64 -26.07
CA VAL A 396 10.14 35.41 -26.50
C VAL A 396 10.47 34.61 -25.26
N PRO A 397 10.04 33.33 -25.20
CA PRO A 397 10.39 32.49 -24.07
C PRO A 397 11.91 32.35 -23.89
N VAL A 398 12.38 32.38 -22.65
CA VAL A 398 13.77 32.12 -22.26
C VAL A 398 14.11 30.64 -22.45
N VAL A 399 13.12 29.79 -22.23
CA VAL A 399 13.17 28.31 -22.38
C VAL A 399 11.98 27.92 -23.27
N SER A 400 12.16 26.95 -24.15
CA SER A 400 11.05 26.46 -24.97
C SER A 400 9.95 25.85 -24.07
N PRO A 401 8.66 25.89 -24.47
CA PRO A 401 7.61 25.21 -23.72
C PRO A 401 7.84 23.69 -23.54
N GLN A 402 8.49 23.06 -24.53
CA GLN A 402 8.85 21.63 -24.48
C GLN A 402 9.92 21.37 -23.41
N ASP A 403 11.00 22.15 -23.42
CA ASP A 403 12.05 22.04 -22.40
C ASP A 403 11.53 22.39 -21.00
N ALA A 404 10.60 23.35 -20.91
CA ALA A 404 9.93 23.69 -19.66
C ALA A 404 9.06 22.53 -19.14
N SER A 405 8.27 21.90 -20.01
CA SER A 405 7.45 20.72 -19.66
C SER A 405 8.35 19.57 -19.17
N ARG A 406 9.43 19.25 -19.90
CA ARG A 406 10.38 18.20 -19.54
C ARG A 406 11.04 18.46 -18.18
N PHE A 407 11.49 19.68 -17.93
CA PHE A 407 12.07 20.06 -16.64
C PHE A 407 11.06 19.89 -15.49
N LEU A 408 9.81 20.29 -15.70
CA LEU A 408 8.76 20.20 -14.68
C LEU A 408 8.36 18.74 -14.41
N ASP A 409 8.43 17.84 -15.38
CA ASP A 409 8.22 16.41 -15.20
C ASP A 409 9.25 15.78 -14.26
N GLU A 410 10.49 16.28 -14.26
CA GLU A 410 11.55 15.83 -13.36
C GLU A 410 11.41 16.46 -11.96
N ALA A 411 11.05 17.76 -11.93
CA ALA A 411 11.11 18.61 -10.74
C ALA A 411 9.81 18.65 -9.94
N THR A 412 8.69 18.11 -10.48
CA THR A 412 7.35 18.18 -9.88
C THR A 412 6.62 16.84 -10.00
N PHE A 413 5.37 16.77 -9.54
CA PHE A 413 4.48 15.62 -9.81
C PHE A 413 3.79 15.71 -11.18
N GLY A 414 4.21 16.61 -12.04
CA GLY A 414 3.69 16.83 -13.39
C GLY A 414 3.45 18.32 -13.68
N ALA A 415 3.68 18.70 -14.92
CA ALA A 415 3.54 20.07 -15.39
C ALA A 415 2.07 20.45 -15.61
N THR A 416 1.67 21.63 -15.17
CA THR A 416 0.44 22.29 -15.65
C THR A 416 0.77 23.23 -16.80
N ASP A 417 -0.23 23.60 -17.59
CA ASP A 417 -0.06 24.61 -18.65
C ASP A 417 0.48 25.96 -18.10
N GLY A 418 -0.05 26.36 -16.94
CA GLY A 418 0.43 27.55 -16.24
C GLY A 418 1.89 27.46 -15.79
N ASP A 419 2.31 26.30 -15.24
CA ASP A 419 3.69 26.07 -14.81
C ASP A 419 4.65 26.09 -16.01
N ILE A 420 4.26 25.47 -17.13
CA ILE A 420 5.06 25.46 -18.38
C ILE A 420 5.24 26.89 -18.87
N HIS A 421 4.14 27.64 -18.95
CA HIS A 421 4.20 29.02 -19.38
C HIS A 421 5.09 29.87 -18.46
N HIS A 422 4.88 29.80 -17.15
CA HIS A 422 5.63 30.56 -16.17
C HIS A 422 7.15 30.26 -16.26
N LEU A 423 7.52 28.98 -16.21
CA LEU A 423 8.93 28.58 -16.30
C LEU A 423 9.55 28.99 -17.63
N SER A 424 8.82 28.86 -18.75
CA SER A 424 9.31 29.29 -20.06
C SER A 424 9.70 30.77 -20.08
N MET A 425 8.97 31.57 -19.36
CA MET A 425 9.21 33.02 -19.33
C MET A 425 10.36 33.46 -18.42
N ILE A 426 10.55 32.77 -17.27
CA ILE A 426 11.54 33.18 -16.26
C ILE A 426 12.83 32.35 -16.29
N GLY A 427 12.82 31.16 -16.88
CA GLY A 427 13.94 30.23 -16.95
C GLY A 427 14.16 29.40 -15.67
N TYR A 428 14.94 28.33 -15.79
CA TYR A 428 15.15 27.32 -14.74
C TYR A 428 15.63 27.89 -13.41
N GLN A 429 16.67 28.79 -13.42
CA GLN A 429 17.26 29.28 -12.18
C GLN A 429 16.30 30.18 -11.41
N ALA A 430 15.52 31.02 -12.11
CA ALA A 430 14.54 31.89 -11.47
C ALA A 430 13.41 31.06 -10.84
N TRP A 431 12.88 30.07 -11.56
CA TRP A 431 11.86 29.17 -11.07
C TRP A 431 12.35 28.36 -9.85
N LEU A 432 13.57 27.80 -9.89
CA LEU A 432 14.16 27.11 -8.74
C LEU A 432 14.25 28.03 -7.51
N ASN A 433 14.66 29.26 -7.69
CA ASN A 433 14.75 30.25 -6.60
C ASN A 433 13.38 30.56 -6.00
N GLU A 434 12.32 30.65 -6.81
CA GLU A 434 10.95 30.82 -6.36
C GLU A 434 10.51 29.59 -5.55
N GLN A 435 10.69 28.37 -6.07
CA GLN A 435 10.32 27.14 -5.38
C GLN A 435 11.06 26.94 -4.05
N PHE A 436 12.34 27.30 -3.99
CA PHE A 436 13.11 27.25 -2.73
C PHE A 436 12.60 28.25 -1.67
N ALA A 437 11.97 29.35 -2.10
CA ALA A 437 11.44 30.36 -1.20
C ALA A 437 10.03 30.05 -0.67
N LEU A 438 9.32 29.12 -1.28
CA LEU A 438 7.98 28.76 -0.86
C LEU A 438 7.99 28.08 0.53
N PRO A 439 6.98 28.38 1.39
CA PRO A 439 6.80 27.64 2.62
C PRO A 439 6.47 26.18 2.31
N GLN A 440 6.83 25.30 3.21
CA GLN A 440 6.48 23.88 3.09
C GLN A 440 4.97 23.66 3.27
N THR A 441 4.38 22.89 2.38
CA THR A 441 3.07 22.27 2.60
C THR A 441 3.26 20.98 3.40
N THR A 442 2.53 20.82 4.50
CA THR A 442 2.66 19.69 5.45
C THR A 442 1.39 18.85 5.49
N MET A 443 1.53 17.53 5.73
CA MET A 443 0.39 16.62 5.79
C MET A 443 -0.04 16.26 7.22
N GLU A 444 0.88 16.27 8.20
CA GLU A 444 0.58 15.81 9.56
C GLU A 444 -0.60 16.55 10.20
N PRO A 445 -0.72 17.89 10.17
CA PRO A 445 -1.85 18.58 10.75
C PRO A 445 -3.21 18.19 10.14
N GLY A 446 -3.24 17.89 8.84
CA GLY A 446 -4.44 17.42 8.15
C GLY A 446 -4.83 16.00 8.56
N VAL A 447 -3.84 15.12 8.69
CA VAL A 447 -4.02 13.74 9.17
C VAL A 447 -4.50 13.73 10.63
N GLU A 448 -3.89 14.52 11.50
CA GLU A 448 -4.34 14.67 12.88
C GLU A 448 -5.78 15.16 12.96
N GLN A 449 -6.12 16.19 12.19
CA GLN A 449 -7.49 16.71 12.14
C GLN A 449 -8.50 15.67 11.63
N ALA A 450 -8.15 14.89 10.59
CA ALA A 450 -8.99 13.83 10.08
C ALA A 450 -9.21 12.71 11.10
N LEU A 451 -8.18 12.32 11.84
CA LEU A 451 -8.28 11.36 12.94
C LEU A 451 -9.21 11.86 14.05
N ILE A 452 -9.10 13.13 14.46
CA ILE A 452 -9.95 13.73 15.48
C ILE A 452 -11.42 13.76 15.04
N VAL A 453 -11.69 14.21 13.82
CA VAL A 453 -13.06 14.34 13.30
C VAL A 453 -13.73 12.97 13.18
N ASN A 454 -13.00 11.94 12.75
CA ASN A 454 -13.59 10.62 12.51
C ASN A 454 -13.72 9.75 13.76
N ASN A 455 -13.00 10.03 14.82
CA ASN A 455 -13.09 9.27 16.08
C ASN A 455 -14.24 9.66 17.02
N GLN A 456 -15.11 10.56 16.66
CA GLN A 456 -16.44 10.87 17.21
C GLN A 456 -16.58 11.13 18.72
N THR A 457 -15.58 10.88 19.54
CA THR A 457 -15.63 11.15 20.98
C THR A 457 -14.58 12.21 21.28
N PRO A 458 -14.99 13.45 21.60
CA PRO A 458 -14.02 14.44 22.04
C PRO A 458 -13.40 13.96 23.36
N CYS A 459 -12.15 13.56 23.30
CA CYS A 459 -11.41 13.29 24.51
C CYS A 459 -11.22 14.58 25.30
N ALA A 460 -11.41 14.52 26.61
CA ALA A 460 -11.05 15.65 27.46
C ALA A 460 -9.55 15.92 27.31
N THR A 461 -9.16 17.21 27.26
CA THR A 461 -7.75 17.59 27.14
C THR A 461 -6.95 16.92 28.27
N GLY A 462 -5.98 16.07 27.89
CA GLY A 462 -5.16 15.31 28.82
C GLY A 462 -5.71 13.92 29.21
N ASP A 463 -6.80 13.45 28.62
CA ASP A 463 -7.26 12.06 28.81
C ASP A 463 -6.51 11.08 27.88
N VAL A 464 -5.33 10.71 28.33
CA VAL A 464 -4.39 9.80 27.68
C VAL A 464 -5.00 8.46 27.27
N LYS A 465 -5.91 7.91 28.06
CA LYS A 465 -6.53 6.60 27.77
C LYS A 465 -7.54 6.70 26.63
N CYS A 466 -8.26 7.80 26.57
CA CYS A 466 -9.21 8.09 25.52
C CYS A 466 -8.47 8.22 24.17
N TYR A 467 -7.45 9.05 24.11
CA TYR A 467 -6.67 9.25 22.88
C TYR A 467 -5.96 7.96 22.43
N GLY A 468 -5.27 7.26 23.32
CA GLY A 468 -4.62 6.00 22.99
C GLY A 468 -5.56 4.93 22.44
N ALA A 469 -6.76 4.79 23.01
CA ALA A 469 -7.77 3.84 22.53
C ALA A 469 -8.31 4.20 21.13
N LEU A 470 -8.46 5.49 20.83
CA LEU A 470 -8.97 5.96 19.54
C LEU A 470 -7.97 5.73 18.40
N PHE A 471 -6.68 5.95 18.64
CA PHE A 471 -5.65 5.82 17.61
C PHE A 471 -5.21 4.37 17.38
N GLN A 472 -5.19 3.53 18.40
CA GLN A 472 -4.83 2.10 18.24
C GLN A 472 -5.90 1.23 17.57
N GLN A 473 -7.16 1.68 17.52
CA GLN A 473 -8.26 0.89 16.95
C GLN A 473 -8.62 1.30 15.51
N ASN A 474 -7.95 2.29 14.93
CA ASN A 474 -8.36 2.84 13.65
C ASN A 474 -7.50 2.28 12.51
N SER A 475 -7.91 1.14 11.96
CA SER A 475 -7.35 0.54 10.73
C SER A 475 -7.46 1.45 9.48
N GLN A 476 -8.04 2.64 9.62
CA GLN A 476 -8.21 3.62 8.54
C GLN A 476 -7.23 4.78 8.60
N GLY A 477 -6.33 4.81 9.57
CA GLY A 477 -5.36 5.90 9.70
C GLY A 477 -4.47 6.07 8.47
N GLN A 478 -4.12 4.99 7.80
CA GLN A 478 -3.36 5.02 6.55
C GLN A 478 -4.10 5.76 5.43
N VAL A 479 -5.44 5.68 5.36
CA VAL A 479 -6.24 6.36 4.33
C VAL A 479 -6.10 7.87 4.43
N TYR A 480 -5.99 8.42 5.63
CA TYR A 480 -5.82 9.87 5.82
C TYR A 480 -4.43 10.34 5.39
N VAL A 481 -3.40 9.52 5.63
CA VAL A 481 -2.03 9.79 5.15
C VAL A 481 -1.98 9.75 3.64
N GLU A 482 -2.63 8.78 3.02
CA GLU A 482 -2.69 8.67 1.57
C GLU A 482 -3.49 9.82 0.94
N ASN A 483 -4.64 10.17 1.50
CA ASN A 483 -5.41 11.34 1.05
C ASN A 483 -4.59 12.64 1.13
N ALA A 484 -3.86 12.83 2.23
CA ALA A 484 -2.96 13.97 2.40
C ALA A 484 -1.82 13.96 1.36
N PHE A 485 -1.25 12.78 1.06
CA PHE A 485 -0.26 12.63 -0.01
C PHE A 485 -0.83 13.05 -1.37
N TRP A 486 -2.02 12.58 -1.75
CA TRP A 486 -2.65 12.96 -3.02
C TRP A 486 -2.98 14.45 -3.06
N GLN A 487 -3.56 14.99 -1.99
CA GLN A 487 -3.83 16.42 -1.91
C GLN A 487 -2.57 17.25 -2.11
N GLN A 488 -1.49 16.93 -1.38
CA GLN A 488 -0.21 17.63 -1.48
C GLN A 488 0.41 17.51 -2.88
N SER A 489 0.51 16.29 -3.39
CA SER A 489 1.10 16.03 -4.70
C SER A 489 0.40 16.79 -5.83
N LEU A 490 -0.93 16.97 -5.73
CA LEU A 490 -1.72 17.59 -6.77
C LEU A 490 -1.89 19.11 -6.61
N THR A 491 -1.93 19.63 -5.38
CA THR A 491 -2.34 21.01 -5.12
C THR A 491 -1.31 21.91 -4.46
N ALA A 492 -0.26 21.33 -3.86
CA ALA A 492 0.78 22.10 -3.20
C ALA A 492 1.50 23.01 -4.20
N GLN A 493 1.82 24.25 -3.79
CA GLN A 493 2.57 25.17 -4.63
C GLN A 493 4.08 24.92 -4.58
N ASP A 494 4.58 24.36 -3.49
CA ASP A 494 5.98 23.96 -3.30
C ASP A 494 6.31 22.62 -3.97
N GLN A 495 5.93 22.46 -5.24
CA GLN A 495 6.00 21.21 -5.99
C GLN A 495 7.41 20.61 -6.03
N LEU A 496 8.45 21.43 -6.18
CA LEU A 496 9.82 20.95 -6.15
C LEU A 496 10.14 20.26 -4.82
N ARG A 497 9.73 20.88 -3.70
CA ARG A 497 9.91 20.28 -2.37
C ARG A 497 9.20 18.95 -2.26
N GLN A 498 7.94 18.90 -2.65
CA GLN A 498 7.14 17.67 -2.58
C GLN A 498 7.75 16.54 -3.43
N ARG A 499 8.25 16.85 -4.62
CA ARG A 499 8.91 15.86 -5.49
C ARG A 499 10.25 15.38 -4.93
N VAL A 500 11.03 16.27 -4.32
CA VAL A 500 12.28 15.92 -3.63
C VAL A 500 11.99 15.05 -2.39
N VAL A 501 10.96 15.37 -1.61
CA VAL A 501 10.52 14.55 -0.46
C VAL A 501 10.15 13.14 -0.90
N TYR A 502 9.39 13.02 -1.97
CA TYR A 502 9.05 11.71 -2.53
C TYR A 502 10.32 10.90 -2.88
N SER A 503 11.30 11.54 -3.55
CA SER A 503 12.57 10.89 -3.88
C SER A 503 13.41 10.52 -2.64
N LEU A 504 13.43 11.39 -1.61
CA LEU A 504 14.09 11.09 -0.34
C LEU A 504 13.41 9.94 0.40
N HIS A 505 12.07 9.90 0.40
CA HIS A 505 11.31 8.80 1.01
C HIS A 505 11.56 7.45 0.30
N GLU A 506 11.79 7.46 -1.02
CA GLU A 506 12.16 6.25 -1.75
C GLU A 506 13.55 5.71 -1.38
N MET A 507 14.44 6.57 -0.86
CA MET A 507 15.77 6.17 -0.36
C MET A 507 15.78 5.90 1.14
N LEU A 508 15.07 6.72 1.91
CA LEU A 508 15.02 6.73 3.38
C LEU A 508 13.64 6.17 3.80
N VAL A 509 13.46 4.89 3.53
CA VAL A 509 12.15 4.23 3.55
C VAL A 509 11.65 4.00 4.97
N ILE A 510 10.40 4.41 5.25
CA ILE A 510 9.53 3.79 6.24
C ILE A 510 8.31 3.20 5.54
N SER A 511 7.60 2.28 6.18
CA SER A 511 6.43 1.70 5.54
C SER A 511 5.28 1.44 6.51
N MET A 512 4.11 1.92 6.15
CA MET A 512 2.82 1.60 6.77
C MET A 512 2.32 0.19 6.42
N ALA A 513 3.07 -0.60 5.63
CA ALA A 513 2.86 -2.04 5.54
C ALA A 513 3.34 -2.77 6.81
N SER A 514 4.17 -2.13 7.65
CA SER A 514 4.47 -2.59 9.01
C SER A 514 3.36 -2.17 9.96
N THR A 515 2.80 -3.13 10.70
CA THR A 515 1.73 -2.88 11.68
C THR A 515 2.12 -1.81 12.71
N ASN A 516 3.39 -1.73 13.10
CA ASN A 516 3.84 -0.72 14.06
C ASN A 516 3.72 0.70 13.50
N VAL A 517 4.15 0.92 12.25
CA VAL A 517 4.05 2.23 11.58
C VAL A 517 2.60 2.53 11.17
N GLU A 518 1.84 1.51 10.68
CA GLU A 518 0.43 1.65 10.30
C GLU A 518 -0.44 2.17 11.46
N ASN A 519 -0.16 1.72 12.66
CA ASN A 519 -0.88 2.16 13.85
C ASN A 519 -0.53 3.60 14.30
N MET A 520 0.44 4.24 13.67
CA MET A 520 0.90 5.59 13.96
C MET A 520 0.85 6.51 12.73
N PRO A 521 -0.33 6.71 12.12
CA PRO A 521 -0.47 7.45 10.87
C PRO A 521 0.02 8.91 10.98
N ARG A 522 -0.15 9.54 12.13
CA ARG A 522 0.34 10.88 12.42
C ARG A 522 1.88 10.91 12.43
N GLY A 523 2.52 9.93 13.04
CA GLY A 523 3.98 9.77 13.01
C GLY A 523 4.50 9.53 11.60
N ALA A 524 3.79 8.71 10.78
CA ALA A 524 4.15 8.50 9.39
C ALA A 524 4.05 9.80 8.55
N ALA A 525 3.00 10.59 8.76
CA ALA A 525 2.84 11.90 8.14
C ALA A 525 3.95 12.86 8.58
N GLN A 526 4.27 12.91 9.87
CA GLN A 526 5.34 13.73 10.41
C GLN A 526 6.72 13.33 9.87
N TYR A 527 6.97 12.01 9.65
CA TYR A 527 8.20 11.57 9.01
C TYR A 527 8.35 12.18 7.61
N TYR A 528 7.27 12.18 6.83
CA TYR A 528 7.25 12.77 5.49
C TYR A 528 7.46 14.30 5.55
N ASP A 529 6.82 14.96 6.50
CA ASP A 529 6.99 16.40 6.74
C ASP A 529 8.41 16.74 7.21
N MET A 530 9.06 15.90 8.00
CA MET A 530 10.46 16.06 8.44
C MET A 530 11.40 15.98 7.21
N LEU A 531 11.20 15.01 6.32
CA LEU A 531 11.95 14.97 5.05
C LEU A 531 11.76 16.26 4.24
N GLY A 532 10.56 16.85 4.28
CA GLY A 532 10.24 18.12 3.62
C GLY A 532 10.95 19.31 4.24
N ALA A 533 11.07 19.36 5.54
CA ALA A 533 11.83 20.40 6.24
C ALA A 533 13.31 20.36 5.86
N ASP A 534 13.88 19.17 5.71
CA ASP A 534 15.28 18.95 5.40
C ASP A 534 15.59 18.89 3.91
N ALA A 535 14.59 18.84 3.03
CA ALA A 535 14.74 18.62 1.58
C ALA A 535 15.71 19.59 0.91
N PHE A 536 15.82 20.83 1.42
CA PHE A 536 16.72 21.88 0.95
C PHE A 536 17.75 22.31 2.00
N GLY A 537 17.92 21.49 3.03
CA GLY A 537 18.85 21.68 4.14
C GLY A 537 20.22 21.05 3.91
N ASN A 538 20.82 20.55 4.98
CA ASN A 538 22.10 19.86 4.94
C ASN A 538 21.92 18.36 5.18
N PHE A 539 22.51 17.51 4.36
CA PHE A 539 22.41 16.06 4.47
C PHE A 539 22.82 15.52 5.85
N ARG A 540 23.77 16.16 6.54
CA ARG A 540 24.17 15.74 7.88
C ARG A 540 23.01 15.90 8.89
N GLN A 541 22.22 16.97 8.77
CA GLN A 541 21.04 17.19 9.59
C GLN A 541 19.94 16.17 9.23
N LEU A 542 19.63 16.05 7.95
CA LEU A 542 18.69 15.05 7.45
C LEU A 542 19.00 13.64 7.99
N LEU A 543 20.28 13.22 7.91
CA LEU A 543 20.70 11.91 8.41
C LEU A 543 20.46 11.76 9.93
N GLN A 544 20.66 12.82 10.70
CA GLN A 544 20.39 12.81 12.14
C GLN A 544 18.89 12.73 12.42
N ASP A 545 18.09 13.53 11.73
CA ASP A 545 16.64 13.58 11.94
C ASP A 545 15.97 12.27 11.54
N VAL A 546 16.42 11.65 10.46
CA VAL A 546 16.02 10.28 10.07
C VAL A 546 16.42 9.26 11.14
N THR A 547 17.65 9.31 11.65
CA THR A 547 18.16 8.37 12.66
C THR A 547 17.35 8.43 13.96
N LEU A 548 16.96 9.63 14.37
CA LEU A 548 16.21 9.84 15.61
C LEU A 548 14.69 9.86 15.43
N ASN A 549 14.19 9.72 14.21
CA ASN A 549 12.74 9.67 13.99
C ASN A 549 12.16 8.35 14.53
N PRO A 550 11.10 8.40 15.35
CA PRO A 550 10.53 7.19 15.95
C PRO A 550 9.94 6.22 14.92
N MET A 551 9.40 6.71 13.79
CA MET A 551 8.87 5.81 12.73
C MET A 551 9.99 5.05 12.03
N MET A 552 11.14 5.68 11.81
CA MET A 552 12.34 4.99 11.35
C MET A 552 12.83 3.99 12.40
N GLY A 553 12.78 4.36 13.67
CA GLY A 553 13.12 3.49 14.81
C GLY A 553 12.24 2.24 14.87
N GLU A 554 10.96 2.36 14.63
CA GLU A 554 10.00 1.23 14.55
C GLU A 554 10.20 0.38 13.29
N TRP A 555 10.51 1.01 12.18
CA TRP A 555 10.70 0.32 10.90
C TRP A 555 11.99 -0.49 10.86
N LEU A 556 13.09 0.04 11.38
CA LEU A 556 14.42 -0.59 11.36
C LEU A 556 14.96 -0.99 12.74
N SER A 557 14.07 -1.15 13.73
CA SER A 557 14.38 -1.71 15.06
C SER A 557 15.41 -0.92 15.88
N THR A 558 15.55 0.39 15.64
CA THR A 558 16.44 1.25 16.44
C THR A 558 15.72 1.74 17.70
N GLN A 559 14.41 1.89 17.64
CA GLN A 559 13.61 2.24 18.81
C GLN A 559 13.68 1.11 19.83
N GLY A 560 14.09 1.42 21.04
CA GLY A 560 14.22 0.43 22.11
C GLY A 560 15.38 -0.57 21.93
N ASN A 561 16.31 -0.31 21.02
CA ASN A 561 17.51 -1.16 20.86
C ASN A 561 18.40 -1.06 22.10
N ASP A 562 18.50 -2.15 22.89
CA ASP A 562 19.25 -2.19 24.15
C ASP A 562 20.72 -2.60 23.90
N LYS A 563 21.61 -2.18 24.81
CA LYS A 563 23.03 -2.51 24.80
C LYS A 563 23.38 -4.01 24.78
N GLY A 564 22.38 -4.85 24.92
CA GLY A 564 22.54 -6.28 24.98
C GLY A 564 22.96 -6.79 26.37
N ASN A 565 23.12 -8.11 26.47
CA ASN A 565 23.52 -8.81 27.69
C ASN A 565 24.31 -10.09 27.32
N ALA A 566 24.51 -11.02 28.25
CA ALA A 566 25.29 -12.24 28.00
C ALA A 566 24.66 -13.19 26.95
N THR A 567 23.39 -12.97 26.57
CA THR A 567 22.61 -13.85 25.66
C THR A 567 22.00 -13.11 24.48
N THR A 568 22.05 -11.78 24.45
CA THR A 568 21.47 -10.95 23.38
C THR A 568 22.46 -9.88 22.97
N ASP A 569 22.68 -9.73 21.68
CA ASP A 569 23.45 -8.64 21.09
C ASP A 569 22.53 -7.48 20.70
N PRO A 570 23.05 -6.24 20.53
CA PRO A 570 22.30 -5.13 19.95
C PRO A 570 21.77 -5.47 18.56
N ASP A 571 20.60 -4.96 18.22
CA ASP A 571 20.01 -5.12 16.89
C ASP A 571 20.88 -4.41 15.83
N GLU A 572 21.20 -5.13 14.75
CA GLU A 572 22.08 -4.67 13.68
C GLU A 572 21.34 -4.05 12.49
N ASN A 573 19.99 -4.10 12.45
CA ASN A 573 19.22 -3.78 11.27
C ASN A 573 19.50 -2.34 10.79
N TYR A 574 19.27 -1.36 11.65
CA TYR A 574 19.55 0.04 11.31
C TYR A 574 21.02 0.30 10.97
N ALA A 575 21.94 -0.30 11.73
CA ALA A 575 23.37 -0.15 11.49
C ALA A 575 23.76 -0.60 10.08
N ARG A 576 23.16 -1.67 9.59
CA ARG A 576 23.34 -2.18 8.24
C ARG A 576 22.75 -1.23 7.20
N GLU A 577 21.51 -0.82 7.38
CA GLU A 577 20.80 -0.04 6.37
C GLU A 577 21.30 1.40 6.29
N VAL A 578 21.71 2.01 7.38
CA VAL A 578 22.28 3.36 7.33
C VAL A 578 23.59 3.40 6.51
N MET A 579 24.39 2.33 6.54
CA MET A 579 25.56 2.20 5.68
C MET A 579 25.17 1.79 4.25
N GLN A 580 24.34 0.77 4.11
CA GLN A 580 24.06 0.11 2.83
C GLN A 580 23.18 0.95 1.92
N LEU A 581 22.04 1.46 2.45
CA LEU A 581 21.01 2.11 1.65
C LEU A 581 21.03 3.63 1.77
N PHE A 582 21.40 4.19 2.93
CA PHE A 582 21.22 5.61 3.17
C PHE A 582 22.47 6.44 2.88
N THR A 583 23.70 5.85 3.01
CA THR A 583 24.92 6.67 2.96
C THR A 583 26.01 6.17 2.03
N ILE A 584 26.59 4.98 2.23
CA ILE A 584 27.86 4.64 1.58
C ILE A 584 27.80 3.46 0.61
N GLY A 585 26.71 2.67 0.64
CA GLY A 585 26.52 1.54 -0.24
C GLY A 585 27.45 0.35 0.05
N LEU A 586 27.28 -0.74 -0.71
CA LEU A 586 28.02 -2.00 -0.51
C LEU A 586 29.48 -1.95 -0.95
N TYR A 587 29.79 -1.13 -1.97
CA TYR A 587 31.10 -1.12 -2.60
C TYR A 587 31.69 0.29 -2.65
N GLN A 588 33.02 0.37 -2.55
CA GLN A 588 33.72 1.64 -2.68
C GLN A 588 33.57 2.22 -4.08
N LEU A 589 33.33 3.51 -4.14
CA LEU A 589 33.11 4.25 -5.37
C LEU A 589 34.23 5.24 -5.65
N ASN A 590 34.50 5.46 -6.93
CA ASN A 590 35.16 6.65 -7.43
C ASN A 590 34.19 7.86 -7.37
N ASP A 591 34.72 9.05 -7.54
CA ASP A 591 33.91 10.28 -7.54
C ASP A 591 32.84 10.34 -8.64
N ASP A 592 33.01 9.55 -9.68
CA ASP A 592 32.08 9.40 -10.78
C ASP A 592 31.04 8.29 -10.60
N GLY A 593 30.97 7.70 -9.40
CA GLY A 593 30.01 6.63 -9.07
C GLY A 593 30.38 5.27 -9.60
N THR A 594 31.51 5.08 -10.29
CA THR A 594 32.01 3.76 -10.70
C THR A 594 32.61 3.04 -9.51
N GLN A 595 32.52 1.71 -9.50
CA GLN A 595 33.07 0.89 -8.42
C GLN A 595 34.60 0.88 -8.44
N LYS A 596 35.23 0.99 -7.26
CA LYS A 596 36.66 0.72 -7.11
C LYS A 596 36.89 -0.77 -7.08
N LEU A 597 37.89 -1.19 -7.85
CA LEU A 597 38.26 -2.60 -7.97
C LEU A 597 39.57 -2.87 -7.25
N ASP A 598 39.69 -4.07 -6.67
CA ASP A 598 40.93 -4.56 -6.09
C ASP A 598 41.93 -5.01 -7.16
N GLY A 599 43.09 -5.51 -6.75
CA GLY A 599 44.14 -6.02 -7.64
C GLY A 599 43.71 -7.24 -8.48
N THR A 600 42.57 -7.87 -8.16
CA THR A 600 42.00 -9.02 -8.88
C THR A 600 40.82 -8.63 -9.77
N GLY A 601 40.44 -7.36 -9.77
CA GLY A 601 39.31 -6.85 -10.54
C GLY A 601 37.94 -7.03 -9.88
N GLN A 602 37.91 -7.32 -8.56
CA GLN A 602 36.65 -7.43 -7.82
C GLN A 602 36.32 -6.10 -7.12
N PRO A 603 35.02 -5.76 -6.99
CA PRO A 603 34.60 -4.57 -6.25
C PRO A 603 35.05 -4.64 -4.78
N ILE A 604 35.61 -3.55 -4.28
CA ILE A 604 36.09 -3.45 -2.88
C ILE A 604 34.88 -3.17 -1.98
N PRO A 605 34.59 -4.00 -0.96
CA PRO A 605 33.52 -3.72 -0.01
C PRO A 605 33.73 -2.40 0.73
N THR A 606 32.66 -1.69 1.06
CA THR A 606 32.72 -0.43 1.79
C THR A 606 32.89 -0.66 3.28
N TYR A 607 32.25 -1.70 3.80
CA TYR A 607 32.24 -2.07 5.21
C TYR A 607 32.24 -3.59 5.39
N SER A 608 32.51 -4.04 6.58
CA SER A 608 32.52 -5.44 7.01
C SER A 608 31.47 -5.67 8.12
N ASN A 609 31.32 -6.92 8.56
CA ASN A 609 30.44 -7.22 9.69
C ASN A 609 30.93 -6.60 11.02
N VAL A 610 32.24 -6.33 11.16
CA VAL A 610 32.79 -5.64 12.34
C VAL A 610 32.23 -4.21 12.41
N ASP A 611 32.15 -3.53 11.27
CA ASP A 611 31.58 -2.17 11.18
C ASP A 611 30.09 -2.17 11.56
N VAL A 612 29.34 -3.19 11.12
CA VAL A 612 27.91 -3.34 11.46
C VAL A 612 27.74 -3.52 12.97
N THR A 613 28.45 -4.46 13.57
CA THR A 613 28.36 -4.72 15.02
C THR A 613 28.87 -3.54 15.86
N GLY A 614 29.87 -2.82 15.37
CA GLY A 614 30.38 -1.59 15.98
C GLY A 614 29.31 -0.49 16.01
N LEU A 615 28.68 -0.21 14.87
CA LEU A 615 27.59 0.76 14.75
C LEU A 615 26.32 0.34 15.49
N ALA A 616 25.97 -0.95 15.52
CA ALA A 616 24.84 -1.45 16.29
C ALA A 616 24.92 -1.04 17.76
N LYS A 617 26.12 -1.09 18.34
CA LYS A 617 26.36 -0.63 19.72
C LYS A 617 26.17 0.89 19.88
N VAL A 618 26.47 1.68 18.84
CA VAL A 618 26.24 3.14 18.84
C VAL A 618 24.75 3.45 18.88
N PHE A 619 23.96 2.71 18.14
CA PHE A 619 22.50 2.97 18.02
C PHE A 619 21.69 2.36 19.17
N THR A 620 22.33 1.86 20.23
CA THR A 620 21.63 1.45 21.45
C THR A 620 21.25 2.63 22.33
N GLY A 621 20.22 2.46 23.14
CA GLY A 621 19.84 3.43 24.16
C GLY A 621 19.05 4.62 23.63
N PHE A 622 18.36 4.48 22.50
CA PHE A 622 17.41 5.48 21.98
C PHE A 622 16.00 4.90 22.00
N SER A 623 15.04 5.66 22.44
CA SER A 623 13.63 5.25 22.53
C SER A 623 12.73 6.48 22.55
N TRP A 624 11.44 6.27 22.73
CA TRP A 624 10.41 7.29 22.72
C TRP A 624 10.76 8.51 23.58
N ASN A 625 10.49 9.69 23.04
CA ASN A 625 10.65 10.94 23.77
C ASN A 625 9.36 11.26 24.53
N VAL A 626 9.30 10.83 25.78
CA VAL A 626 8.16 11.11 26.67
C VAL A 626 8.37 12.44 27.37
N PRO A 627 7.63 13.52 27.01
CA PRO A 627 7.87 14.84 27.54
C PRO A 627 7.83 14.87 29.08
N GLY A 628 8.93 15.34 29.67
CA GLY A 628 9.07 15.43 31.14
C GLY A 628 9.43 14.13 31.84
N ASN A 629 9.61 13.02 31.14
CA ASN A 629 10.06 11.75 31.71
C ASN A 629 11.32 11.22 31.01
N THR A 630 12.45 11.35 31.67
CA THR A 630 13.76 10.83 31.20
C THR A 630 14.21 9.59 31.97
N SER A 631 13.35 9.03 32.82
CA SER A 631 13.68 7.85 33.62
C SER A 631 13.54 6.56 32.79
N ASP A 632 14.22 5.50 33.20
CA ASP A 632 14.14 4.17 32.60
C ASP A 632 12.71 3.58 32.57
N SER A 633 11.80 4.14 33.35
CA SER A 633 10.38 3.77 33.28
C SER A 633 9.73 4.19 31.95
N ALA A 634 10.27 5.19 31.25
CA ALA A 634 9.81 5.61 29.94
C ALA A 634 10.42 4.76 28.80
N TRP A 635 11.52 4.03 29.05
CA TRP A 635 12.17 3.16 28.09
C TRP A 635 11.24 2.07 27.53
N SER A 636 10.53 1.39 28.42
CA SER A 636 9.67 0.24 28.10
C SER A 636 8.19 0.58 28.00
N ASN A 637 7.80 1.79 28.38
CA ASN A 637 6.39 2.24 28.42
C ASN A 637 6.01 2.97 27.13
N CYS A 638 6.52 2.46 26.03
CA CYS A 638 6.16 2.97 24.75
C CYS A 638 4.67 2.83 24.43
N CYS A 639 4.17 3.78 23.69
CA CYS A 639 3.09 3.62 22.72
C CYS A 639 1.68 3.40 23.26
N ILE A 640 1.45 3.48 24.53
CA ILE A 640 0.07 3.46 25.05
C ILE A 640 -0.63 4.80 24.82
N TYR A 641 0.13 5.84 24.41
CA TYR A 641 -0.31 7.23 24.48
C TYR A 641 0.00 8.08 23.24
N VAL A 642 0.05 7.46 22.06
CA VAL A 642 0.13 8.19 20.79
C VAL A 642 -1.22 8.81 20.46
N GLY A 643 -1.30 10.12 20.42
CA GLY A 643 -2.54 10.82 20.09
C GLY A 643 -2.44 12.33 20.32
N PRO A 644 -3.46 13.11 19.93
CA PRO A 644 -3.48 14.54 20.15
C PRO A 644 -3.22 14.88 21.62
N GLY A 645 -2.12 15.61 21.87
CA GLY A 645 -1.70 16.02 23.21
C GLY A 645 -0.55 15.22 23.82
N PHE A 646 -0.06 14.16 23.17
CA PHE A 646 1.12 13.39 23.63
C PHE A 646 2.23 13.55 22.60
N GLY A 647 2.38 13.34 21.51
CA GLY A 647 3.42 13.71 20.55
C GLY A 647 4.70 12.88 20.63
N GLU A 648 4.68 11.70 21.27
CA GLU A 648 5.82 10.80 21.27
C GLU A 648 6.10 10.28 19.86
N ASP A 649 5.08 10.08 19.04
CA ASP A 649 5.17 9.72 17.63
C ASP A 649 5.65 10.87 16.73
N LEU A 650 5.60 12.12 17.22
CA LEU A 650 6.00 13.33 16.50
C LEU A 650 7.39 13.86 16.92
N LEU A 651 7.90 13.42 18.07
CA LEU A 651 9.15 13.92 18.62
C LEU A 651 10.32 13.00 18.27
N PRO A 652 11.50 13.56 18.00
CA PRO A 652 12.71 12.74 17.87
C PRO A 652 12.93 11.87 19.11
N MET A 653 13.37 10.64 18.93
CA MET A 653 13.73 9.73 20.02
C MET A 653 14.73 10.39 20.99
N GLN A 654 14.56 10.17 22.28
CA GLN A 654 15.50 10.61 23.30
C GLN A 654 16.45 9.50 23.70
N SER A 655 17.59 9.90 24.30
CA SER A 655 18.58 8.96 24.78
C SER A 655 18.28 8.49 26.21
N TYR A 656 18.53 7.19 26.43
CA TYR A 656 18.46 6.50 27.73
C TYR A 656 19.83 5.88 28.05
N PRO A 657 20.70 6.60 28.74
CA PRO A 657 22.11 6.17 28.93
C PRO A 657 22.27 4.80 29.59
N SER A 658 21.35 4.41 30.49
CA SER A 658 21.37 3.07 31.14
C SER A 658 21.21 1.91 30.15
N HIS A 659 20.65 2.15 28.95
CA HIS A 659 20.46 1.19 27.87
C HIS A 659 21.50 1.30 26.75
N HIS A 660 22.44 2.27 26.85
CA HIS A 660 23.49 2.45 25.86
C HIS A 660 24.70 1.60 26.17
N SER A 661 25.30 1.02 25.11
CA SER A 661 26.51 0.20 25.20
C SER A 661 27.75 1.02 25.59
N THR A 662 28.44 0.59 26.63
CA THR A 662 29.72 1.16 27.03
C THR A 662 30.93 0.37 26.50
N LEU A 663 30.68 -0.68 25.71
CA LEU A 663 31.75 -1.48 25.10
C LEU A 663 32.43 -0.69 23.99
N GLU A 664 33.64 -1.14 23.64
CA GLU A 664 34.37 -0.62 22.49
C GLU A 664 33.52 -0.76 21.20
N LYS A 665 33.56 0.26 20.35
CA LYS A 665 32.82 0.36 19.10
C LYS A 665 33.77 0.67 17.95
N ASP A 666 34.01 -0.31 17.09
CA ASP A 666 34.86 -0.17 15.90
C ASP A 666 33.95 -0.12 14.64
N PHE A 667 34.09 0.93 13.85
CA PHE A 667 33.36 1.06 12.59
C PHE A 667 34.05 2.02 11.63
N LEU A 668 34.15 1.67 10.39
CA LEU A 668 34.67 2.50 9.28
C LEU A 668 36.03 3.17 9.58
N GLY A 669 36.91 2.46 10.31
CA GLY A 669 38.24 2.95 10.70
C GLY A 669 38.23 3.92 11.88
N VAL A 670 37.12 4.07 12.57
CA VAL A 670 37.01 4.85 13.82
C VAL A 670 36.77 3.90 14.99
N THR A 671 37.51 4.10 16.08
CA THR A 671 37.35 3.39 17.35
C THR A 671 36.85 4.34 18.42
N ILE A 672 35.69 4.05 19.01
CA ILE A 672 35.26 4.65 20.28
C ILE A 672 35.66 3.68 21.38
N PRO A 673 36.64 4.03 22.26
CA PRO A 673 37.09 3.13 23.30
C PRO A 673 35.98 2.78 24.29
N ALA A 674 36.12 1.66 24.99
CA ALA A 674 35.24 1.28 26.08
C ALA A 674 35.14 2.42 27.12
N GLN A 675 33.91 2.77 27.51
CA GLN A 675 33.61 3.94 28.33
C GLN A 675 33.25 3.53 29.76
N GLY A 676 33.70 4.35 30.73
CA GLY A 676 33.32 4.20 32.16
C GLY A 676 31.88 4.67 32.46
N SER A 677 31.31 5.50 31.61
CA SER A 677 29.94 5.98 31.66
C SER A 677 29.37 6.06 30.23
N PRO A 678 28.10 5.72 29.98
CA PRO A 678 27.54 5.74 28.67
C PRO A 678 27.37 7.19 28.15
N ASP A 679 27.68 7.41 26.86
CA ASP A 679 27.49 8.69 26.15
C ASP A 679 26.79 8.47 24.79
N PRO A 680 25.49 8.16 24.78
CA PRO A 680 24.77 7.84 23.55
C PRO A 680 24.78 9.00 22.54
N THR A 681 24.71 10.24 23.01
CA THR A 681 24.67 11.44 22.13
C THR A 681 26.02 11.73 21.51
N GLY A 682 27.11 11.57 22.27
CA GLY A 682 28.48 11.75 21.77
C GLY A 682 28.84 10.66 20.76
N ASP A 683 28.52 9.41 21.06
CA ASP A 683 28.79 8.27 20.19
C ASP A 683 27.98 8.38 18.87
N LEU A 684 26.70 8.74 18.96
CA LEU A 684 25.86 9.00 17.80
C LEU A 684 26.45 10.10 16.92
N LYS A 685 26.88 11.22 17.51
CA LYS A 685 27.52 12.30 16.76
C LYS A 685 28.73 11.82 15.99
N ILE A 686 29.62 11.04 16.64
CA ILE A 686 30.84 10.49 16.02
C ILE A 686 30.45 9.60 14.83
N ALA A 687 29.47 8.72 15.00
CA ALA A 687 29.03 7.80 13.96
C ALA A 687 28.45 8.56 12.75
N LEU A 688 27.52 9.50 12.98
CA LEU A 688 26.91 10.26 11.90
C LEU A 688 27.92 11.18 11.19
N ASP A 689 28.87 11.78 11.92
CA ASP A 689 29.97 12.55 11.33
C ASP A 689 30.89 11.67 10.49
N THR A 690 31.15 10.44 10.90
CA THR A 690 31.96 9.46 10.16
C THR A 690 31.26 9.07 8.85
N LEU A 691 29.98 8.74 8.90
CA LEU A 691 29.17 8.44 7.70
C LEU A 691 29.09 9.64 6.76
N PHE A 692 28.83 10.82 7.31
CA PHE A 692 28.73 12.06 6.52
C PHE A 692 30.05 12.42 5.83
N ASN A 693 31.18 12.21 6.48
CA ASN A 693 32.49 12.52 5.91
C ASN A 693 33.06 11.38 5.06
N HIS A 694 32.40 10.24 4.99
CA HIS A 694 32.87 9.10 4.21
C HIS A 694 33.04 9.47 2.74
N PRO A 695 34.14 9.05 2.07
CA PRO A 695 34.40 9.45 0.68
C PRO A 695 33.39 8.93 -0.34
N ASN A 696 32.68 7.84 -0.04
CA ASN A 696 31.64 7.29 -0.93
C ASN A 696 30.36 8.12 -0.96
N LEU A 697 30.01 8.80 0.14
CA LEU A 697 28.71 9.44 0.29
C LEU A 697 28.36 10.40 -0.85
N PRO A 698 29.24 11.32 -1.30
CA PRO A 698 28.90 12.25 -2.36
C PRO A 698 28.48 11.55 -3.67
N ALA A 699 29.26 10.57 -4.12
CA ALA A 699 28.97 9.84 -5.35
C ALA A 699 27.74 8.94 -5.21
N PHE A 700 27.60 8.26 -4.05
CA PHE A 700 26.47 7.40 -3.77
C PHE A 700 25.16 8.19 -3.75
N PHE A 701 25.05 9.23 -2.94
CA PHE A 701 23.84 10.03 -2.81
C PHE A 701 23.47 10.74 -4.11
N SER A 702 24.45 11.37 -4.77
CA SER A 702 24.22 12.06 -6.05
C SER A 702 23.67 11.12 -7.10
N ARG A 703 24.25 9.93 -7.25
CA ARG A 703 23.80 8.94 -8.20
C ARG A 703 22.36 8.47 -7.92
N GLN A 704 21.99 8.26 -6.64
CA GLN A 704 20.64 7.85 -6.27
C GLN A 704 19.64 8.98 -6.58
N MET A 705 19.93 10.21 -6.20
CA MET A 705 19.02 11.35 -6.48
C MET A 705 18.85 11.62 -7.97
N ILE A 706 19.91 11.50 -8.79
CA ILE A 706 19.79 11.59 -10.25
C ILE A 706 18.85 10.50 -10.78
N ARG A 707 18.95 9.26 -10.25
CA ARG A 707 18.10 8.15 -10.66
C ARG A 707 16.62 8.36 -10.32
N HIS A 708 16.35 8.96 -9.19
CA HIS A 708 14.96 9.24 -8.80
C HIS A 708 14.35 10.41 -9.58
N LEU A 709 15.14 11.40 -9.94
CA LEU A 709 14.62 12.62 -10.58
C LEU A 709 14.71 12.59 -12.10
N VAL A 710 15.84 12.15 -12.69
CA VAL A 710 16.17 12.39 -14.10
C VAL A 710 16.30 11.10 -14.91
N THR A 711 17.31 10.26 -14.65
CA THR A 711 17.62 9.08 -15.48
C THR A 711 18.12 7.90 -14.68
N SER A 712 17.71 6.68 -15.03
CA SER A 712 18.14 5.44 -14.36
C SER A 712 19.64 5.15 -14.52
N ASN A 713 20.28 5.65 -15.58
CA ASN A 713 21.67 5.35 -15.92
C ASN A 713 22.48 6.64 -16.18
N PRO A 714 22.69 7.48 -15.15
CA PRO A 714 23.48 8.70 -15.32
C PRO A 714 24.92 8.38 -15.76
N SER A 715 25.49 9.22 -16.62
CA SER A 715 26.89 9.06 -16.99
C SER A 715 27.81 9.25 -15.80
N PRO A 716 29.01 8.63 -15.78
CA PRO A 716 30.02 8.89 -14.76
C PRO A 716 30.36 10.38 -14.62
N ALA A 717 30.36 11.12 -15.73
CA ALA A 717 30.65 12.55 -15.75
C ALA A 717 29.55 13.36 -15.01
N TYR A 718 28.28 13.02 -15.22
CA TYR A 718 27.16 13.65 -14.53
C TYR A 718 27.25 13.42 -13.03
N VAL A 719 27.40 12.16 -12.61
CA VAL A 719 27.57 11.81 -11.19
C VAL A 719 28.73 12.58 -10.56
N SER A 720 29.87 12.67 -11.27
CA SER A 720 31.06 13.39 -10.78
C SER A 720 30.80 14.89 -10.56
N ARG A 721 30.08 15.55 -11.48
CA ARG A 721 29.74 16.97 -11.34
C ARG A 721 28.85 17.22 -10.13
N VAL A 722 27.79 16.42 -9.95
CA VAL A 722 26.89 16.56 -8.81
C VAL A 722 27.58 16.17 -7.50
N ALA A 723 28.40 15.12 -7.49
CA ALA A 723 29.18 14.71 -6.32
C ALA A 723 30.20 15.80 -5.90
N ALA A 724 30.76 16.55 -6.84
CA ALA A 724 31.61 17.70 -6.53
C ALA A 724 30.84 18.79 -5.79
N VAL A 725 29.61 19.10 -6.21
CA VAL A 725 28.71 20.05 -5.52
C VAL A 725 28.32 19.55 -4.12
N PHE A 726 28.06 18.24 -3.97
CA PHE A 726 27.84 17.68 -2.64
C PHE A 726 29.06 17.86 -1.72
N LYS A 727 30.28 17.69 -2.24
CA LYS A 727 31.51 17.89 -1.46
C LYS A 727 31.71 19.35 -1.04
N ASP A 728 31.41 20.28 -1.94
CA ASP A 728 31.52 21.72 -1.72
C ASP A 728 30.54 22.45 -2.67
N ASN A 729 29.57 23.17 -2.11
CA ASN A 729 28.62 23.98 -2.86
C ASN A 729 29.22 25.27 -3.49
N GLY A 730 30.53 25.43 -3.46
CA GLY A 730 31.24 26.64 -3.90
C GLY A 730 31.39 27.71 -2.81
N GLN A 731 30.91 27.41 -1.59
CA GLN A 731 31.00 28.28 -0.40
C GLN A 731 31.65 27.57 0.78
N GLY A 732 32.25 26.38 0.56
CA GLY A 732 32.88 25.56 1.60
C GLY A 732 31.91 24.73 2.40
N VAL A 733 30.66 24.53 1.94
CA VAL A 733 29.64 23.75 2.62
C VAL A 733 29.47 22.38 1.94
N ARG A 734 29.72 21.31 2.70
CA ARG A 734 29.45 19.94 2.28
C ARG A 734 28.00 19.56 2.57
N GLY A 735 27.37 18.81 1.67
CA GLY A 735 26.05 18.24 1.86
C GLY A 735 24.89 19.24 1.77
N ASP A 736 25.09 20.37 1.09
CA ASP A 736 24.05 21.35 0.79
C ASP A 736 23.08 20.76 -0.25
N LEU A 737 21.91 20.28 0.21
CA LEU A 737 20.93 19.62 -0.65
C LEU A 737 20.31 20.58 -1.66
N LYS A 738 20.12 21.84 -1.32
CA LYS A 738 19.65 22.86 -2.26
C LYS A 738 20.59 22.99 -3.45
N ALA A 739 21.89 23.06 -3.20
CA ALA A 739 22.90 23.13 -4.26
C ALA A 739 22.95 21.83 -5.08
N VAL A 740 22.84 20.68 -4.42
CA VAL A 740 22.83 19.36 -5.07
C VAL A 740 21.62 19.22 -6.01
N ILE A 741 20.41 19.53 -5.55
CA ILE A 741 19.19 19.47 -6.38
C ILE A 741 19.27 20.44 -7.56
N THR A 742 19.79 21.66 -7.32
CA THR A 742 20.04 22.61 -8.41
C THR A 742 20.99 21.99 -9.46
N ALA A 743 22.11 21.42 -9.00
CA ALA A 743 23.09 20.82 -9.90
C ALA A 743 22.53 19.63 -10.68
N ILE A 744 21.66 18.82 -10.07
CA ILE A 744 20.97 17.71 -10.75
C ILE A 744 20.07 18.27 -11.86
N LEU A 745 19.14 19.14 -11.54
CA LEU A 745 18.10 19.57 -12.47
C LEU A 745 18.60 20.52 -13.56
N THR A 746 19.74 21.17 -13.37
CA THR A 746 20.31 22.12 -14.36
C THR A 746 21.57 21.61 -15.06
N ASP A 747 21.96 20.36 -14.82
CA ASP A 747 23.10 19.76 -15.50
C ASP A 747 22.88 19.69 -17.00
N THR A 748 23.97 19.86 -17.77
CA THR A 748 23.90 19.81 -19.23
C THR A 748 23.38 18.47 -19.75
N GLU A 749 23.68 17.35 -19.07
CA GLU A 749 23.18 16.04 -19.43
C GLU A 749 21.66 15.90 -19.18
N ALA A 750 21.11 16.56 -18.19
CA ALA A 750 19.69 16.60 -17.93
C ALA A 750 18.92 17.59 -18.84
N ARG A 751 19.63 18.52 -19.52
CA ARG A 751 18.99 19.59 -20.30
C ARG A 751 19.25 19.52 -21.82
N ASP A 752 20.11 18.61 -22.30
CA ASP A 752 20.39 18.43 -23.72
C ASP A 752 19.36 17.51 -24.39
N THR A 753 18.17 18.05 -24.63
CA THR A 753 17.03 17.32 -25.22
C THR A 753 17.39 16.64 -26.54
N ALA A 754 18.20 17.26 -27.39
CA ALA A 754 18.55 16.68 -28.66
C ALA A 754 19.42 15.42 -28.54
N THR A 755 20.28 15.38 -27.53
CA THR A 755 21.11 14.19 -27.24
C THR A 755 20.32 13.15 -26.46
N ASP A 756 19.51 13.56 -25.47
CA ASP A 756 18.80 12.66 -24.56
C ASP A 756 17.77 11.79 -25.28
N VAL A 757 16.91 12.38 -26.09
CA VAL A 757 15.89 11.65 -26.86
C VAL A 757 16.51 10.65 -27.86
N SER A 758 17.71 10.95 -28.37
CA SER A 758 18.45 10.09 -29.29
C SER A 758 19.34 9.06 -28.59
N ASN A 759 19.61 9.23 -27.29
CA ASN A 759 20.47 8.34 -26.53
C ASN A 759 19.67 7.17 -25.93
N PRO A 760 19.82 5.93 -26.40
CA PRO A 760 19.07 4.78 -25.91
C PRO A 760 19.42 4.37 -24.47
N GLN A 761 20.38 5.02 -23.85
CA GLN A 761 20.82 4.77 -22.46
C GLN A 761 20.27 5.83 -21.48
N PHE A 762 19.73 6.93 -21.98
CA PHE A 762 19.16 8.00 -21.17
C PHE A 762 17.68 7.74 -20.86
N GLY A 763 17.20 8.34 -19.78
CA GLY A 763 15.81 8.24 -19.33
C GLY A 763 15.57 7.21 -18.21
N LYS A 764 14.35 7.15 -17.78
CA LYS A 764 13.85 6.21 -16.77
C LYS A 764 12.41 5.81 -17.05
N VAL A 765 11.98 4.68 -16.49
CA VAL A 765 10.57 4.31 -16.52
C VAL A 765 9.83 5.15 -15.46
N ARG A 766 8.80 5.87 -15.89
CA ARG A 766 7.96 6.67 -14.98
C ARG A 766 7.07 5.73 -14.17
N GLU A 767 7.13 5.82 -12.85
CA GLU A 767 6.33 5.02 -11.93
C GLU A 767 4.83 5.22 -12.15
N ALA A 768 4.02 4.19 -11.90
CA ALA A 768 2.58 4.26 -12.12
C ALA A 768 1.91 5.35 -11.27
N LEU A 769 2.36 5.54 -10.03
CA LEU A 769 1.93 6.61 -9.13
C LEU A 769 2.26 7.98 -9.72
N LEU A 770 3.48 8.20 -10.23
CA LEU A 770 3.88 9.44 -10.86
C LEU A 770 3.13 9.70 -12.17
N ARG A 771 2.83 8.64 -12.95
CA ARG A 771 2.01 8.77 -14.17
C ARG A 771 0.59 9.25 -13.87
N TYR A 772 0.00 8.75 -12.78
CA TYR A 772 -1.32 9.20 -12.34
C TYR A 772 -1.30 10.64 -11.84
N ALA A 773 -0.34 10.99 -10.98
CA ALA A 773 -0.16 12.36 -10.50
C ALA A 773 0.07 13.36 -11.65
N HIS A 774 0.91 12.97 -12.63
CA HIS A 774 1.18 13.77 -13.81
C HIS A 774 -0.12 14.05 -14.62
N TRP A 775 -0.93 13.02 -14.90
CA TRP A 775 -2.23 13.21 -15.52
C TRP A 775 -3.11 14.17 -14.73
N ALA A 776 -3.23 13.95 -13.43
CA ALA A 776 -4.12 14.75 -12.60
C ALA A 776 -3.70 16.22 -12.57
N ARG A 777 -2.39 16.53 -12.52
CA ARG A 777 -1.89 17.90 -12.59
C ARG A 777 -2.03 18.50 -13.98
N ALA A 778 -1.59 17.80 -15.02
CA ALA A 778 -1.63 18.26 -16.41
C ALA A 778 -3.02 18.74 -16.83
N PHE A 779 -4.08 18.07 -16.32
CA PHE A 779 -5.47 18.39 -16.62
C PHE A 779 -6.22 19.01 -15.44
N THR A 780 -5.51 19.62 -14.50
CA THR A 780 -6.08 20.35 -13.34
C THR A 780 -7.19 19.58 -12.64
N ALA A 781 -6.94 18.30 -12.36
CA ALA A 781 -7.91 17.44 -11.70
C ALA A 781 -8.21 17.93 -10.28
N GLN A 782 -9.44 17.69 -9.85
CA GLN A 782 -9.97 18.14 -8.57
C GLN A 782 -10.62 16.98 -7.84
N SER A 783 -10.64 17.04 -6.52
CA SER A 783 -11.41 16.09 -5.71
C SER A 783 -12.89 16.48 -5.69
N ARG A 784 -13.77 15.53 -5.97
CA ARG A 784 -15.22 15.68 -5.88
C ARG A 784 -15.66 15.92 -4.45
N THR A 785 -15.10 15.18 -3.52
CA THR A 785 -15.41 15.28 -2.08
C THR A 785 -14.63 16.40 -1.39
N GLY A 786 -13.48 16.77 -1.89
CA GLY A 786 -12.49 17.64 -1.23
C GLY A 786 -11.46 16.85 -0.39
N GLY A 787 -11.64 15.54 -0.25
CA GLY A 787 -10.80 14.68 0.56
C GLY A 787 -9.66 14.00 -0.20
N TYR A 788 -9.62 14.12 -1.53
CA TYR A 788 -8.59 13.51 -2.40
C TYR A 788 -8.46 12.00 -2.22
N TRP A 789 -9.58 11.31 -2.12
CA TRP A 789 -9.63 9.89 -1.86
C TRP A 789 -9.51 9.06 -3.13
N GLU A 790 -8.48 8.18 -3.17
CA GLU A 790 -8.25 7.26 -4.30
C GLU A 790 -8.36 5.77 -3.91
N GLY A 791 -8.57 5.48 -2.64
CA GLY A 791 -8.58 4.11 -2.13
C GLY A 791 -7.21 3.47 -2.19
N SER A 792 -7.15 2.14 -2.03
CA SER A 792 -5.88 1.43 -2.14
C SER A 792 -5.43 1.35 -3.59
N THR A 793 -4.31 1.99 -3.91
CA THR A 793 -3.68 1.96 -5.24
C THR A 793 -2.65 0.84 -5.39
N GLU A 794 -2.36 0.07 -4.33
CA GLU A 794 -1.33 -0.98 -4.34
C GLU A 794 -1.76 -2.27 -5.05
N ASP A 795 -3.06 -2.50 -5.27
CA ASP A 795 -3.55 -3.69 -5.96
C ASP A 795 -3.08 -3.70 -7.43
N PRO A 796 -2.36 -4.75 -7.88
CA PRO A 796 -1.85 -4.81 -9.24
C PRO A 796 -2.93 -5.11 -10.30
N ILE A 797 -4.16 -5.52 -9.89
CA ILE A 797 -5.27 -5.83 -10.80
C ILE A 797 -6.19 -4.63 -11.00
N TRP A 798 -6.47 -3.89 -9.92
CA TRP A 798 -7.45 -2.83 -9.87
C TRP A 798 -6.86 -1.45 -9.56
N GLY A 799 -5.57 -1.36 -9.30
CA GLY A 799 -4.84 -0.16 -8.90
C GLY A 799 -3.61 0.10 -9.76
N LEU A 800 -2.68 0.83 -9.18
CA LEU A 800 -1.42 1.24 -9.79
C LEU A 800 -0.27 0.26 -9.49
N ALA A 801 -0.49 -0.80 -8.72
CA ALA A 801 0.53 -1.69 -8.15
C ALA A 801 1.55 -0.93 -7.26
N GLN A 802 1.19 0.24 -6.78
CA GLN A 802 2.05 1.12 -5.98
C GLN A 802 1.18 2.04 -5.12
N MET A 803 1.59 2.28 -3.88
CA MET A 803 0.95 3.18 -2.94
C MET A 803 2.01 3.94 -2.14
N SER A 804 1.81 5.23 -1.90
CA SER A 804 2.77 6.01 -1.13
C SER A 804 2.86 5.52 0.31
N LEU A 805 4.04 5.58 0.93
CA LEU A 805 4.32 5.18 2.31
C LEU A 805 3.92 3.73 2.65
N ARG A 806 3.71 2.85 1.67
CA ARG A 806 3.40 1.42 1.88
C ARG A 806 4.35 0.48 1.15
N SER A 807 5.61 0.83 1.14
CA SER A 807 6.66 0.04 0.51
C SER A 807 6.69 -1.40 1.04
N PRO A 808 6.81 -2.41 0.17
CA PRO A 808 6.88 -3.81 0.60
C PRO A 808 8.21 -4.19 1.26
N THR A 809 9.27 -3.41 1.04
CA THR A 809 10.63 -3.69 1.52
C THR A 809 11.40 -2.41 1.84
N VAL A 810 12.57 -2.56 2.47
CA VAL A 810 13.53 -1.45 2.69
C VAL A 810 14.11 -0.88 1.38
N PHE A 811 13.94 -1.57 0.25
CA PHE A 811 14.28 -1.09 -1.09
C PHE A 811 13.12 -0.33 -1.75
N ASN A 812 12.10 0.04 -1.01
CA ASN A 812 10.86 0.57 -1.53
C ASN A 812 10.11 -0.45 -2.43
N TRP A 813 9.49 0.00 -3.50
CA TRP A 813 8.76 -0.83 -4.44
C TRP A 813 9.67 -1.56 -5.43
N PHE A 814 10.91 -1.09 -5.61
CA PHE A 814 11.88 -1.66 -6.54
C PHE A 814 13.32 -1.46 -6.04
N ALA A 815 14.18 -2.44 -6.31
CA ALA A 815 15.59 -2.35 -5.96
C ALA A 815 16.34 -1.41 -6.92
N PRO A 816 17.17 -0.47 -6.41
CA PRO A 816 17.84 0.55 -7.24
C PRO A 816 18.75 0.00 -8.34
N GLY A 817 19.17 -1.25 -8.24
CA GLY A 817 20.01 -1.93 -9.21
C GLY A 817 19.30 -2.98 -10.06
N TYR A 818 17.96 -2.99 -10.08
CA TYR A 818 17.23 -4.00 -10.83
C TYR A 818 17.50 -3.91 -12.34
N VAL A 819 17.76 -5.07 -12.92
CA VAL A 819 17.95 -5.28 -14.36
C VAL A 819 16.87 -6.23 -14.84
N PRO A 820 15.98 -5.83 -15.76
CA PRO A 820 14.95 -6.73 -16.26
C PRO A 820 15.60 -7.87 -17.08
N PRO A 821 15.39 -9.15 -16.69
CA PRO A 821 16.09 -10.27 -17.28
C PRO A 821 15.64 -10.54 -18.72
N ALA A 822 16.55 -11.03 -19.55
CA ALA A 822 16.35 -11.37 -20.95
C ALA A 822 15.89 -10.20 -21.85
N THR A 823 16.32 -8.98 -21.52
CA THR A 823 16.01 -7.75 -22.25
C THR A 823 17.23 -7.14 -22.93
N SER A 824 17.00 -6.19 -23.84
CA SER A 824 18.07 -5.37 -24.41
C SER A 824 18.75 -4.47 -23.35
N ILE A 825 18.05 -4.14 -22.27
CA ILE A 825 18.58 -3.39 -21.13
C ILE A 825 19.66 -4.21 -20.43
N GLU A 826 19.39 -5.47 -20.14
CA GLU A 826 20.40 -6.40 -19.58
C GLU A 826 21.61 -6.56 -20.51
N GLN A 827 21.36 -6.74 -21.81
CA GLN A 827 22.44 -6.88 -22.80
C GLN A 827 23.32 -5.64 -22.91
N ALA A 828 22.74 -4.47 -22.67
CA ALA A 828 23.46 -3.19 -22.65
C ALA A 828 24.15 -2.90 -21.30
N GLY A 829 23.96 -3.75 -20.28
CA GLY A 829 24.50 -3.54 -18.94
C GLY A 829 23.84 -2.38 -18.18
N LEU A 830 22.61 -2.03 -18.54
CA LEU A 830 21.84 -0.93 -17.97
C LEU A 830 20.89 -1.43 -16.86
N THR A 831 20.46 -0.52 -16.01
CA THR A 831 19.42 -0.76 -14.99
C THR A 831 18.10 -0.11 -15.40
N ALA A 832 16.99 -0.69 -14.99
CA ALA A 832 15.65 -0.08 -15.06
C ALA A 832 14.87 -0.46 -13.80
N PRO A 833 15.15 0.21 -12.68
CA PRO A 833 14.62 -0.16 -11.37
C PRO A 833 13.10 -0.29 -11.34
N GLU A 834 12.38 0.64 -11.89
CA GLU A 834 10.92 0.73 -11.89
C GLU A 834 10.25 -0.40 -12.70
N MET A 835 10.99 -1.04 -13.62
CA MET A 835 10.49 -2.21 -14.35
C MET A 835 10.30 -3.43 -13.44
N GLN A 836 10.84 -3.44 -12.22
CA GLN A 836 10.58 -4.52 -11.26
C GLN A 836 9.09 -4.63 -10.91
N MET A 837 8.37 -3.51 -10.92
CA MET A 837 6.92 -3.47 -10.72
C MET A 837 6.13 -3.81 -11.98
N THR A 838 6.77 -3.84 -13.15
CA THR A 838 6.11 -4.00 -14.43
C THR A 838 5.96 -5.47 -14.79
N ASN A 839 4.74 -5.98 -14.74
CA ASN A 839 4.37 -7.33 -15.16
C ASN A 839 3.00 -7.29 -15.87
N VAL A 840 2.57 -8.43 -16.44
CA VAL A 840 1.32 -8.48 -17.22
C VAL A 840 0.13 -7.99 -16.40
N THR A 841 0.05 -8.35 -15.13
CA THR A 841 -1.06 -7.97 -14.25
C THR A 841 -1.06 -6.46 -13.96
N SER A 842 0.08 -5.90 -13.57
CA SER A 842 0.20 -4.47 -13.24
C SER A 842 0.01 -3.56 -14.45
N VAL A 843 0.43 -3.99 -15.65
CA VAL A 843 0.19 -3.23 -16.89
C VAL A 843 -1.30 -3.17 -17.21
N VAL A 844 -2.00 -4.31 -17.12
CA VAL A 844 -3.47 -4.34 -17.36
C VAL A 844 -4.21 -3.57 -16.27
N GLY A 845 -3.81 -3.74 -15.00
CA GLY A 845 -4.37 -3.00 -13.87
C GLY A 845 -4.24 -1.49 -14.07
N TYR A 846 -3.05 -1.02 -14.39
CA TYR A 846 -2.79 0.39 -14.69
C TYR A 846 -3.69 0.92 -15.83
N LEU A 847 -3.81 0.18 -16.94
CA LEU A 847 -4.64 0.62 -18.06
C LEU A 847 -6.13 0.72 -17.66
N ASN A 848 -6.65 -0.25 -16.92
CA ASN A 848 -8.03 -0.23 -16.43
C ASN A 848 -8.26 0.92 -15.45
N TYR A 849 -7.29 1.14 -14.54
CA TYR A 849 -7.33 2.24 -13.57
C TYR A 849 -7.36 3.60 -14.29
N MET A 850 -6.43 3.83 -15.22
CA MET A 850 -6.37 5.07 -15.99
C MET A 850 -7.58 5.29 -16.90
N GLN A 851 -8.14 4.21 -17.47
CA GLN A 851 -9.39 4.33 -18.23
C GLN A 851 -10.52 4.86 -17.34
N THR A 852 -10.61 4.39 -16.11
CA THR A 852 -11.59 4.87 -15.14
C THR A 852 -11.30 6.31 -14.73
N ALA A 853 -10.04 6.62 -14.38
CA ALA A 853 -9.60 7.95 -13.97
C ALA A 853 -9.90 9.01 -15.05
N VAL A 854 -9.45 8.79 -16.28
CA VAL A 854 -9.71 9.68 -17.42
C VAL A 854 -11.19 9.75 -17.75
N GLY A 855 -11.95 8.68 -17.50
CA GLY A 855 -13.40 8.61 -17.68
C GLY A 855 -14.21 9.31 -16.61
N SER A 856 -13.63 9.56 -15.44
CA SER A 856 -14.33 10.14 -14.28
C SER A 856 -14.79 11.58 -14.54
N ASP A 857 -15.86 11.98 -13.86
CA ASP A 857 -16.43 13.32 -13.92
C ASP A 857 -17.04 13.72 -12.55
N ALA A 858 -17.61 14.89 -12.47
CA ALA A 858 -18.18 15.42 -11.22
C ALA A 858 -19.28 14.54 -10.59
N ASN A 859 -19.85 13.60 -11.34
CA ASN A 859 -20.97 12.76 -10.91
C ASN A 859 -20.62 11.28 -10.80
N ASN A 860 -19.62 10.81 -11.54
CA ASN A 860 -19.29 9.38 -11.64
C ASN A 860 -17.79 9.11 -11.70
N GLY A 861 -17.37 7.94 -11.26
CA GLY A 861 -16.00 7.46 -11.30
C GLY A 861 -15.25 7.78 -10.01
N PHE A 862 -13.94 7.98 -10.09
CA PHE A 862 -13.06 8.26 -8.95
C PHE A 862 -13.34 9.63 -8.31
N ASP A 863 -12.88 9.83 -7.09
CA ASP A 863 -12.99 11.10 -6.40
C ASP A 863 -12.20 12.20 -7.11
N ILE A 864 -11.00 11.88 -7.59
CA ILE A 864 -10.16 12.78 -8.38
C ILE A 864 -10.58 12.70 -9.86
N PHE A 865 -10.97 13.83 -10.42
CA PHE A 865 -11.47 13.93 -11.81
C PHE A 865 -11.07 15.25 -12.45
N SER A 866 -11.01 15.29 -13.79
CA SER A 866 -10.84 16.53 -14.55
C SER A 866 -12.08 16.86 -15.37
N SER A 867 -12.38 18.14 -15.50
CA SER A 867 -13.42 18.65 -16.39
C SER A 867 -12.95 18.76 -17.84
N TYR A 868 -11.64 18.75 -18.08
CA TYR A 868 -11.00 18.93 -19.39
C TYR A 868 -11.48 20.17 -20.14
N ALA A 869 -11.80 21.27 -19.44
CA ALA A 869 -12.45 22.43 -20.07
C ALA A 869 -11.58 23.07 -21.17
N ALA A 870 -10.26 23.15 -20.99
CA ALA A 870 -9.33 23.66 -21.98
C ALA A 870 -9.28 22.74 -23.22
N GLU A 871 -9.20 21.43 -23.01
CA GLU A 871 -9.15 20.41 -24.06
C GLU A 871 -10.47 20.31 -24.82
N MET A 872 -11.61 20.47 -24.12
CA MET A 872 -12.94 20.50 -24.73
C MET A 872 -13.07 21.63 -25.77
N ASN A 873 -12.45 22.80 -25.53
CA ASN A 873 -12.42 23.91 -26.50
C ASN A 873 -11.62 23.56 -27.77
N LEU A 874 -10.67 22.66 -27.69
CA LEU A 874 -9.83 22.20 -28.80
C LEU A 874 -10.41 20.96 -29.50
N ALA A 875 -11.37 20.26 -28.90
CA ALA A 875 -11.82 18.93 -29.33
C ALA A 875 -12.48 18.89 -30.71
N SER A 876 -12.91 20.04 -31.25
CA SER A 876 -13.36 20.18 -32.64
C SER A 876 -12.24 20.10 -33.65
N ASN A 877 -10.98 20.39 -33.25
CA ASN A 877 -9.75 20.29 -34.02
C ASN A 877 -8.85 19.21 -33.41
N PRO A 878 -8.88 17.95 -33.88
CA PRO A 878 -8.10 16.85 -33.33
C PRO A 878 -6.59 17.09 -33.30
N GLY A 879 -6.04 17.83 -34.28
CA GLY A 879 -4.62 18.16 -34.32
C GLY A 879 -4.23 19.09 -33.14
N ALA A 880 -4.94 20.20 -32.97
CA ALA A 880 -4.68 21.14 -31.88
C ALA A 880 -4.89 20.50 -30.50
N LEU A 881 -5.90 19.63 -30.37
CA LEU A 881 -6.10 18.85 -29.13
C LEU A 881 -4.90 17.95 -28.84
N LEU A 882 -4.41 17.22 -29.86
CA LEU A 882 -3.31 16.28 -29.68
C LEU A 882 -1.97 17.01 -29.46
N ASP A 883 -1.75 18.16 -30.08
CA ASP A 883 -0.57 19.02 -29.83
C ASP A 883 -0.51 19.44 -28.36
N ARG A 884 -1.65 19.83 -27.79
CA ARG A 884 -1.74 20.18 -26.36
C ARG A 884 -1.49 18.96 -25.45
N VAL A 885 -2.12 17.83 -25.74
CA VAL A 885 -1.91 16.58 -24.98
C VAL A 885 -0.45 16.14 -25.05
N ASN A 886 0.18 16.27 -26.25
CA ASN A 886 1.59 15.95 -26.45
C ASN A 886 2.50 16.88 -25.60
N LEU A 887 2.24 18.18 -25.58
CA LEU A 887 3.01 19.11 -24.76
C LEU A 887 2.89 18.79 -23.26
N LEU A 888 1.67 18.56 -22.78
CA LEU A 888 1.40 18.36 -21.35
C LEU A 888 1.88 17.02 -20.82
N LEU A 889 1.79 15.94 -21.61
CA LEU A 889 2.11 14.59 -21.14
C LEU A 889 3.45 14.06 -21.65
N MET A 890 3.96 14.57 -22.77
CA MET A 890 5.16 14.04 -23.43
C MET A 890 6.15 15.14 -23.79
N ALA A 891 6.01 16.32 -23.22
CA ALA A 891 6.89 17.46 -23.48
C ALA A 891 7.09 17.78 -25.00
N GLY A 892 6.11 17.41 -25.82
CA GLY A 892 6.18 17.57 -27.28
C GLY A 892 6.90 16.46 -28.02
N GLU A 893 7.40 15.41 -27.35
CA GLU A 893 8.26 14.36 -27.88
C GLU A 893 7.50 13.12 -28.41
N MET A 894 6.19 13.24 -28.65
CA MET A 894 5.41 12.14 -29.22
C MET A 894 5.92 11.82 -30.63
N ASP A 895 6.35 10.58 -30.86
CA ASP A 895 6.83 10.17 -32.19
C ASP A 895 5.70 10.27 -33.25
N SER A 896 6.08 10.47 -34.49
CA SER A 896 5.14 10.74 -35.60
C SER A 896 4.18 9.55 -35.86
N THR A 897 4.58 8.32 -35.52
CA THR A 897 3.74 7.13 -35.68
C THR A 897 2.64 7.11 -34.64
N LEU A 898 3.00 7.28 -33.38
CA LEU A 898 2.05 7.36 -32.26
C LEU A 898 1.10 8.55 -32.44
N TYR A 899 1.64 9.72 -32.82
CA TYR A 899 0.84 10.91 -33.12
C TYR A 899 -0.22 10.63 -34.20
N SER A 900 0.19 10.03 -35.31
CA SER A 900 -0.71 9.73 -36.41
C SER A 900 -1.77 8.70 -36.04
N GLN A 901 -1.44 7.71 -35.22
CA GLN A 901 -2.38 6.69 -34.75
C GLN A 901 -3.44 7.31 -33.84
N ILE A 902 -3.02 8.13 -32.85
CA ILE A 902 -3.96 8.79 -31.94
C ILE A 902 -4.81 9.82 -32.70
N LEU A 903 -4.21 10.62 -33.59
CA LEU A 903 -4.93 11.58 -34.41
C LEU A 903 -6.02 10.90 -35.26
N SER A 904 -5.71 9.74 -35.83
CA SER A 904 -6.67 8.93 -36.58
C SER A 904 -7.83 8.45 -35.71
N ALA A 905 -7.52 7.92 -34.52
CA ALA A 905 -8.52 7.44 -33.57
C ALA A 905 -9.46 8.56 -33.11
N VAL A 906 -8.91 9.71 -32.74
CA VAL A 906 -9.68 10.89 -32.30
C VAL A 906 -10.54 11.44 -33.44
N SER A 907 -9.99 11.53 -34.66
CA SER A 907 -10.71 12.03 -35.83
C SER A 907 -11.85 11.11 -36.25
N ALA A 908 -11.76 9.82 -35.98
CA ALA A 908 -12.81 8.84 -36.31
C ALA A 908 -14.07 9.01 -35.44
N ILE A 909 -14.01 9.76 -34.36
CA ILE A 909 -15.19 10.05 -33.50
C ILE A 909 -15.99 11.19 -34.16
N PRO A 910 -17.21 10.93 -34.70
CA PRO A 910 -17.97 11.94 -35.39
C PRO A 910 -18.62 12.90 -34.40
N ILE A 911 -18.66 14.19 -34.73
CA ILE A 911 -19.44 15.18 -33.99
C ILE A 911 -20.81 15.27 -34.60
N PRO A 912 -21.90 14.93 -33.89
CA PRO A 912 -23.26 15.03 -34.39
C PRO A 912 -23.69 16.49 -34.55
N THR A 913 -24.81 16.72 -35.23
CA THR A 913 -25.42 18.07 -35.39
C THR A 913 -26.78 18.14 -34.70
N GLY A 914 -27.08 19.28 -34.15
CA GLY A 914 -28.43 19.64 -33.64
C GLY A 914 -28.62 19.41 -32.13
N ASP A 915 -28.24 18.28 -31.56
CA ASP A 915 -28.36 18.04 -30.11
C ASP A 915 -27.06 18.45 -29.41
N GLN A 916 -27.10 19.46 -28.59
CA GLN A 916 -25.96 19.99 -27.87
C GLN A 916 -25.36 18.98 -26.89
N ASN A 917 -26.18 18.14 -26.26
CA ASN A 917 -25.68 17.09 -25.33
C ASN A 917 -24.92 16.03 -26.11
N ALA A 918 -25.42 15.62 -27.27
CA ALA A 918 -24.69 14.67 -28.12
C ALA A 918 -23.40 15.26 -28.69
N ILE A 919 -23.37 16.56 -29.01
CA ILE A 919 -22.16 17.28 -29.43
C ILE A 919 -21.14 17.26 -28.29
N ASN A 920 -21.51 17.67 -27.07
CA ASN A 920 -20.63 17.71 -25.92
C ASN A 920 -20.09 16.31 -25.57
N ALA A 921 -20.93 15.29 -25.64
CA ALA A 921 -20.51 13.91 -25.42
C ALA A 921 -19.45 13.45 -26.44
N ALA A 922 -19.59 13.81 -27.70
CA ALA A 922 -18.62 13.48 -28.76
C ALA A 922 -17.31 14.24 -28.58
N LEU A 923 -17.34 15.51 -28.18
CA LEU A 923 -16.14 16.30 -27.87
C LEU A 923 -15.42 15.70 -26.66
N ALA A 924 -16.12 15.37 -25.58
CA ALA A 924 -15.55 14.72 -24.42
C ALA A 924 -14.94 13.36 -24.77
N ALA A 925 -15.59 12.57 -25.63
CA ALA A 925 -15.05 11.29 -26.09
C ALA A 925 -13.71 11.49 -26.85
N ARG A 926 -13.59 12.53 -27.69
CA ARG A 926 -12.33 12.87 -28.36
C ARG A 926 -11.21 13.20 -27.37
N VAL A 927 -11.51 14.06 -26.39
CA VAL A 927 -10.55 14.45 -25.33
C VAL A 927 -10.08 13.22 -24.56
N LYS A 928 -11.02 12.45 -24.01
CA LYS A 928 -10.71 11.25 -23.23
C LYS A 928 -9.92 10.21 -24.04
N THR A 929 -10.25 10.06 -25.32
CA THR A 929 -9.52 9.15 -26.23
C THR A 929 -8.09 9.62 -26.47
N ALA A 930 -7.87 10.92 -26.74
CA ALA A 930 -6.53 11.46 -26.93
C ALA A 930 -5.65 11.25 -25.69
N ILE A 931 -6.15 11.60 -24.52
CA ILE A 931 -5.44 11.46 -23.25
C ILE A 931 -5.16 9.99 -22.94
N PHE A 932 -6.18 9.14 -22.95
CA PHE A 932 -6.04 7.73 -22.59
C PHE A 932 -5.07 6.98 -23.52
N LEU A 933 -5.16 7.17 -24.83
CA LEU A 933 -4.25 6.51 -25.76
C LEU A 933 -2.81 6.99 -25.62
N THR A 934 -2.60 8.26 -25.30
CA THR A 934 -1.26 8.77 -24.96
C THR A 934 -0.72 8.07 -23.73
N MET A 935 -1.49 8.02 -22.63
CA MET A 935 -1.07 7.41 -21.36
C MET A 935 -0.93 5.88 -21.44
N ALA A 936 -1.64 5.23 -22.37
CA ALA A 936 -1.52 3.80 -22.62
C ALA A 936 -0.30 3.45 -23.48
N SER A 937 0.36 4.43 -24.08
CA SER A 937 1.52 4.18 -24.92
C SER A 937 2.78 3.85 -24.13
N PRO A 938 3.64 2.94 -24.62
CA PRO A 938 4.94 2.70 -24.00
C PRO A 938 5.84 3.95 -23.96
N SER A 939 5.73 4.85 -24.93
CA SER A 939 6.51 6.10 -24.98
C SER A 939 6.19 7.02 -23.82
N TYR A 940 4.93 7.11 -23.39
CA TYR A 940 4.55 7.87 -22.21
C TYR A 940 5.11 7.27 -20.91
N CYS A 941 5.31 5.94 -20.87
CA CYS A 941 5.87 5.30 -19.68
C CYS A 941 7.35 5.64 -19.45
N ALA A 942 8.04 6.16 -20.45
CA ALA A 942 9.43 6.63 -20.34
C ALA A 942 9.48 8.14 -20.08
N GLN A 943 10.35 8.53 -19.17
CA GLN A 943 10.75 9.92 -18.92
C GLN A 943 12.13 10.11 -19.55
N TYR A 944 12.28 11.13 -20.35
CA TYR A 944 13.54 11.45 -21.03
C TYR A 944 14.10 12.79 -20.57
#